data_ac57bd5cab66a8ad4bf40186a919b4d7
#
_entry.id   ac57bd5cab66a8ad4bf40186a919b4d7
#
_cell.length_a   1.000
_cell.length_b   1.000
_cell.length_c   1.000
_cell.angle_alpha   90.00
_cell.angle_beta   90.00
_cell.angle_gamma   90.00
#
_symmetry.space_group_name_H-M   'P 1'
#
loop_
_entity.id
_entity.type
_entity.pdbx_description
1 polymer ?
#
loop_
_entity_poly.entity_id
_entity_poly.type
_entity_poly.pdbx_seq_one_letter_code
_entity_poly.pdbx_strand_id
1 'polypeptide(L)'
;MTNGAQVKVIDIKGTQLNYDITFASGTDDAILLQGTSVYAKRKGVNFIEQPPLDDGPNLHWNVSIGLPEDYATKHSRLIFQPAAIDIESKDTVQYLEPVVLEGFQYHANQIRRKSYDYNRNDSLHPYYKVDPRLSSMPVKMDWEITYPKPDPDKGYKWIGTLSLEDYTHVYYKEFKEGTSHSRKPWKMLDLATAKVDMDLGPRFFEQVRARLQEVPRELQLYFIVAKDELTPDTINQQTLDMLVRELRSYGRSLVGFTIQGGASPEGGYNFNKDLAARRARKILNIVGSQINSANLIVKDPRVYTWDDVADSLVAHGQTAEADELRKYGKAGDKAALRRMMDSNPLVVRIMENQRKIQSTYTIRRNKILDPVETVWTYYNDPRYAENGPEVFSNGDYYNLLKQIKDSAEVRKLVFRAYRQNMARKTAKYSPFAAYIANRVACYMLEQDSIDLSILAPFIDMQSGVEVTRPIAFDNSYTYTVNYKEIVANQALMYLRKRKMGEAAFLANKLPDTEKFHELKMLIDLETLFFKQNKTPEEEARAKTALAYVMQSNPVNRAVLSTELAPELGYTYKKVEPLVDSLPDNLAKKWYLKGIIAENDPDMDNVTLADLISKYGSETALKLQAIDCSDFLAYFQHSFDLEPSFKKFYTTDANVSDDLRKRYPYKEANIPVYRKRFKYITKTEDNDDEKAEVAK
;
A
#
# COMPACT_ATOMS: atom_id res chain seq x y z
N MET A 1 55.55 8.02 29.01
CA MET A 1 54.81 8.09 27.73
C MET A 1 55.59 7.33 26.72
N THR A 2 54.92 6.43 26.06
CA THR A 2 55.48 5.44 25.16
C THR A 2 55.74 6.04 23.79
N ASN A 3 56.89 5.72 23.30
CA ASN A 3 57.47 5.97 22.00
C ASN A 3 56.52 6.39 20.88
N GLY A 4 56.51 7.70 20.59
CA GLY A 4 55.94 8.21 19.34
C GLY A 4 54.42 8.34 19.28
N ALA A 5 53.68 8.15 20.37
CA ALA A 5 52.23 8.36 20.37
C ALA A 5 51.89 9.85 20.43
N GLN A 6 51.05 10.31 19.52
CA GLN A 6 50.45 11.63 19.59
C GLN A 6 49.09 11.53 20.29
N VAL A 7 48.89 12.36 21.30
CA VAL A 7 47.64 12.42 22.06
C VAL A 7 46.95 13.74 21.77
N LYS A 8 45.72 13.68 21.24
CA LYS A 8 44.87 14.85 21.01
C LYS A 8 43.68 14.78 21.96
N VAL A 9 43.48 15.79 22.75
CA VAL A 9 42.28 15.92 23.58
C VAL A 9 41.09 16.23 22.65
N ILE A 10 40.07 15.37 22.69
CA ILE A 10 38.86 15.52 21.85
C ILE A 10 37.79 16.30 22.60
N ASP A 11 37.58 15.99 23.88
CA ASP A 11 36.55 16.61 24.69
C ASP A 11 36.87 16.54 26.18
N ILE A 12 36.36 17.51 26.95
CA ILE A 12 36.47 17.54 28.41
C ILE A 12 35.07 17.68 28.99
N LYS A 13 34.56 16.62 29.61
CA LYS A 13 33.29 16.64 30.33
C LYS A 13 33.51 16.44 31.82
N GLY A 14 33.44 17.52 32.57
CA GLY A 14 33.67 17.47 34.01
C GLY A 14 35.11 17.06 34.34
N THR A 15 35.27 15.93 35.03
CA THR A 15 36.57 15.34 35.35
C THR A 15 37.05 14.29 34.35
N GLN A 16 36.28 14.04 33.27
CA GLN A 16 36.63 13.07 32.23
C GLN A 16 37.28 13.79 31.05
N LEU A 17 38.43 13.29 30.64
CA LEU A 17 39.14 13.70 29.44
C LEU A 17 39.02 12.61 28.38
N ASN A 18 38.48 12.95 27.22
CA ASN A 18 38.49 12.08 26.07
C ASN A 18 39.69 12.44 25.19
N TYR A 19 40.45 11.42 24.81
CA TYR A 19 41.66 11.59 24.01
C TYR A 19 41.55 10.79 22.72
N ASP A 20 42.08 11.35 21.67
CA ASP A 20 42.43 10.62 20.46
C ASP A 20 43.92 10.32 20.47
N ILE A 21 44.31 9.05 20.37
CA ILE A 21 45.68 8.61 20.43
C ILE A 21 46.04 7.98 19.10
N THR A 22 46.96 8.61 18.40
CA THR A 22 47.53 8.08 17.16
C THR A 22 48.91 7.53 17.41
N PHE A 23 49.12 6.26 17.09
CA PHE A 23 50.43 5.61 17.16
C PHE A 23 51.22 5.80 15.88
N ALA A 24 52.53 5.92 15.97
CA ALA A 24 53.40 5.79 14.83
C ALA A 24 53.25 4.38 14.20
N SER A 25 53.25 4.31 12.89
CA SER A 25 53.00 3.11 12.11
C SER A 25 53.73 1.87 12.64
N GLY A 26 52.97 0.81 12.90
CA GLY A 26 53.52 -0.52 13.22
C GLY A 26 53.18 -1.11 14.58
N THR A 27 52.44 -0.43 15.43
CA THR A 27 51.99 -1.00 16.70
C THR A 27 50.49 -1.27 16.68
N ASP A 28 50.11 -2.54 16.81
CA ASP A 28 48.71 -2.98 16.90
C ASP A 28 48.05 -2.69 18.25
N ASP A 29 48.74 -2.02 19.19
CA ASP A 29 48.25 -1.77 20.53
C ASP A 29 47.67 -0.38 20.65
N ALA A 30 46.33 -0.28 20.77
CA ALA A 30 45.66 0.94 21.13
C ALA A 30 45.79 1.19 22.65
N ILE A 31 46.08 2.42 23.04
CA ILE A 31 46.09 2.85 24.45
C ILE A 31 44.88 3.73 24.69
N LEU A 32 44.04 3.35 25.63
CA LEU A 32 42.91 4.16 26.08
C LEU A 32 43.35 4.98 27.30
N LEU A 33 43.10 6.29 27.23
CA LEU A 33 43.28 7.20 28.34
C LEU A 33 41.91 7.57 28.92
N GLN A 34 41.75 7.27 30.20
CA GLN A 34 40.59 7.76 30.95
C GLN A 34 41.05 8.28 32.30
N GLY A 35 40.72 9.52 32.62
CA GLY A 35 41.27 10.19 33.79
C GLY A 35 42.77 10.38 33.70
N THR A 36 43.52 9.96 34.74
CA THR A 36 44.99 10.02 34.82
C THR A 36 45.70 8.72 34.43
N SER A 37 44.94 7.69 34.00
CA SER A 37 45.49 6.35 33.75
C SER A 37 45.46 6.01 32.26
N VAL A 38 46.52 5.38 31.77
CA VAL A 38 46.71 4.92 30.41
C VAL A 38 46.62 3.41 30.38
N TYR A 39 45.77 2.87 29.50
CA TYR A 39 45.57 1.42 29.40
C TYR A 39 45.90 0.93 27.99
N ALA A 40 46.68 -0.14 27.93
CA ALA A 40 47.00 -0.79 26.68
C ALA A 40 45.87 -1.74 26.24
N LYS A 41 45.59 -1.74 24.95
CA LYS A 41 44.71 -2.74 24.34
C LYS A 41 45.26 -4.14 24.60
N ARG A 42 44.48 -5.00 25.23
CA ARG A 42 44.85 -6.40 25.44
C ARG A 42 44.56 -7.22 24.19
N LYS A 43 45.56 -7.92 23.68
CA LYS A 43 45.42 -8.79 22.50
C LYS A 43 44.66 -10.05 22.87
N GLY A 44 43.95 -10.60 21.87
CA GLY A 44 43.36 -11.93 21.94
C GLY A 44 41.88 -12.01 22.23
N VAL A 45 41.17 -10.88 22.28
CA VAL A 45 39.69 -10.91 22.28
C VAL A 45 39.20 -11.34 20.89
N ASN A 46 38.41 -12.39 20.84
CA ASN A 46 37.86 -12.93 19.61
C ASN A 46 36.35 -12.78 19.62
N PHE A 47 35.83 -12.08 18.61
CA PHE A 47 34.40 -11.98 18.36
C PHE A 47 34.02 -12.94 17.25
N ILE A 48 33.18 -13.92 17.56
CA ILE A 48 32.65 -14.87 16.59
C ILE A 48 31.16 -14.56 16.47
N GLU A 49 30.77 -13.97 15.36
CA GLU A 49 29.38 -13.71 15.03
C GLU A 49 28.86 -14.80 14.10
N GLN A 50 27.68 -15.32 14.41
CA GLN A 50 26.92 -16.12 13.43
C GLN A 50 26.12 -15.15 12.54
N PRO A 51 25.99 -15.44 11.23
CA PRO A 51 25.18 -14.61 10.37
C PRO A 51 23.79 -14.38 10.98
N PRO A 52 23.33 -13.15 11.10
CA PRO A 52 22.03 -12.84 11.69
C PRO A 52 20.92 -13.56 10.91
N LEU A 53 19.99 -14.15 11.64
CA LEU A 53 18.81 -14.76 11.07
C LEU A 53 17.66 -13.77 11.13
N ASP A 54 17.09 -13.43 9.99
CA ASP A 54 15.94 -12.54 9.88
C ASP A 54 14.69 -13.35 9.51
N ASP A 55 13.79 -13.55 10.45
CA ASP A 55 12.53 -14.29 10.25
C ASP A 55 11.37 -13.41 9.78
N GLY A 56 11.67 -12.14 9.47
CA GLY A 56 10.69 -11.13 9.05
C GLY A 56 10.41 -10.12 10.15
N PRO A 57 9.61 -10.43 11.16
CA PRO A 57 9.36 -9.53 12.27
C PRO A 57 10.55 -9.40 13.23
N ASN A 58 11.45 -10.40 13.29
CA ASN A 58 12.56 -10.38 14.23
C ASN A 58 13.89 -10.60 13.54
N LEU A 59 14.95 -10.12 14.19
CA LEU A 59 16.34 -10.48 13.94
C LEU A 59 16.90 -11.27 15.10
N HIS A 60 17.54 -12.39 14.79
CA HIS A 60 18.22 -13.22 15.77
C HIS A 60 19.72 -12.99 15.68
N TRP A 61 20.30 -12.41 16.70
CA TRP A 61 21.73 -12.21 16.79
C TRP A 61 22.36 -13.19 17.78
N ASN A 62 23.47 -13.78 17.38
CA ASN A 62 24.25 -14.69 18.21
C ASN A 62 25.74 -14.34 18.07
N VAL A 63 26.31 -13.86 19.15
CA VAL A 63 27.71 -13.43 19.21
C VAL A 63 28.40 -14.11 20.37
N SER A 64 29.52 -14.77 20.08
CA SER A 64 30.42 -15.34 21.08
C SER A 64 31.65 -14.48 21.21
N ILE A 65 31.94 -14.02 22.42
CA ILE A 65 33.13 -13.23 22.74
C ILE A 65 34.09 -14.12 23.53
N GLY A 66 35.16 -14.53 22.88
CA GLY A 66 36.22 -15.32 23.51
C GLY A 66 37.28 -14.38 24.15
N LEU A 67 37.54 -14.59 25.40
CA LEU A 67 38.49 -13.83 26.19
C LEU A 67 39.69 -14.72 26.57
N PRO A 68 40.92 -14.31 26.32
CA PRO A 68 42.10 -15.10 26.70
C PRO A 68 42.28 -15.18 28.21
N GLU A 69 43.12 -16.07 28.63
CA GLU A 69 43.59 -16.15 30.01
C GLU A 69 44.19 -14.80 30.44
N ASP A 70 44.00 -14.42 31.70
CA ASP A 70 44.46 -13.17 32.31
C ASP A 70 43.92 -11.89 31.66
N TYR A 71 42.86 -11.96 30.84
CA TYR A 71 42.24 -10.76 30.28
C TYR A 71 41.63 -9.86 31.35
N ALA A 72 40.99 -10.45 32.33
CA ALA A 72 40.36 -9.79 33.44
C ALA A 72 41.02 -10.21 34.78
N THR A 73 40.69 -9.54 35.85
CA THR A 73 41.13 -9.89 37.19
C THR A 73 39.93 -10.29 38.06
N LYS A 74 40.21 -10.97 39.18
CA LYS A 74 39.14 -11.30 40.15
C LYS A 74 38.46 -10.06 40.74
N HIS A 75 39.06 -8.85 40.62
CA HIS A 75 38.54 -7.57 41.11
C HIS A 75 37.88 -6.73 40.00
N SER A 76 37.78 -7.25 38.80
CA SER A 76 37.20 -6.53 37.68
C SER A 76 35.88 -7.13 37.25
N ARG A 77 35.11 -6.38 36.48
CA ARG A 77 33.96 -6.85 35.72
C ARG A 77 34.10 -6.53 34.26
N LEU A 78 33.55 -7.38 33.44
CA LEU A 78 33.48 -7.24 32.02
C LEU A 78 32.01 -6.93 31.62
N ILE A 79 31.83 -5.94 30.79
CA ILE A 79 30.51 -5.49 30.34
C ILE A 79 30.48 -5.48 28.81
N PHE A 80 29.58 -6.18 28.25
CA PHE A 80 29.21 -6.03 26.84
C PHE A 80 27.85 -5.34 26.74
N GLN A 81 27.83 -4.10 26.24
CA GLN A 81 26.65 -3.29 26.08
C GLN A 81 26.30 -3.20 24.59
N PRO A 82 25.33 -4.01 24.11
CA PRO A 82 24.87 -3.93 22.74
C PRO A 82 23.79 -2.87 22.56
N ALA A 83 23.63 -2.42 21.30
CA ALA A 83 22.55 -1.58 20.85
C ALA A 83 22.16 -1.95 19.41
N ALA A 84 20.91 -1.77 19.06
CA ALA A 84 20.42 -1.92 17.70
C ALA A 84 20.50 -0.57 16.98
N ILE A 85 21.03 -0.56 15.76
CA ILE A 85 21.07 0.62 14.88
C ILE A 85 20.35 0.33 13.56
N ASP A 86 19.71 1.35 13.00
CA ASP A 86 19.17 1.32 11.65
C ASP A 86 20.33 1.45 10.65
N ILE A 87 20.40 0.55 9.66
CA ILE A 87 21.50 0.51 8.69
C ILE A 87 21.50 1.75 7.78
N GLU A 88 20.32 2.27 7.43
CA GLU A 88 20.18 3.41 6.51
C GLU A 88 20.47 4.75 7.21
N SER A 89 19.81 5.01 8.33
CA SER A 89 19.97 6.28 9.06
C SER A 89 21.22 6.32 9.95
N LYS A 90 21.75 5.16 10.32
CA LYS A 90 22.83 4.95 11.30
C LYS A 90 22.48 5.43 12.71
N ASP A 91 21.20 5.66 12.97
CA ASP A 91 20.74 6.06 14.29
C ASP A 91 20.62 4.86 15.22
N THR A 92 20.95 5.07 16.50
CA THR A 92 20.67 4.07 17.54
C THR A 92 19.19 4.00 17.80
N VAL A 93 18.60 2.85 17.51
CA VAL A 93 17.16 2.61 17.70
C VAL A 93 16.86 2.22 19.14
N GLN A 94 17.67 1.32 19.70
CA GLN A 94 17.44 0.80 21.04
C GLN A 94 18.73 0.26 21.67
N TYR A 95 18.96 0.56 22.94
CA TYR A 95 19.94 -0.17 23.73
C TYR A 95 19.36 -1.50 24.18
N LEU A 96 20.15 -2.56 24.04
CA LEU A 96 19.75 -3.92 24.38
C LEU A 96 20.28 -4.32 25.75
N GLU A 97 19.79 -5.42 26.30
CA GLU A 97 20.23 -5.89 27.59
C GLU A 97 21.74 -6.18 27.60
N PRO A 98 22.49 -5.61 28.56
CA PRO A 98 23.90 -5.86 28.65
C PRO A 98 24.20 -7.24 29.19
N VAL A 99 25.35 -7.77 28.81
CA VAL A 99 25.93 -8.97 29.47
C VAL A 99 27.06 -8.52 30.37
N VAL A 100 26.97 -8.87 31.64
CA VAL A 100 27.92 -8.48 32.68
C VAL A 100 28.52 -9.71 33.33
N LEU A 101 29.85 -9.87 33.26
CA LEU A 101 30.58 -10.88 33.99
C LEU A 101 31.38 -10.27 35.10
N GLU A 102 31.17 -10.67 36.35
CA GLU A 102 31.87 -10.19 37.52
C GLU A 102 32.89 -11.21 38.01
N GLY A 103 34.10 -10.71 38.27
CA GLY A 103 35.08 -11.48 39.01
C GLY A 103 34.61 -11.72 40.44
N PHE A 104 35.01 -12.85 41.00
CA PHE A 104 34.57 -13.30 42.33
C PHE A 104 34.75 -12.23 43.41
N GLN A 105 35.89 -11.58 43.45
CA GLN A 105 36.20 -10.54 44.47
C GLN A 105 35.43 -9.25 44.23
N TYR A 106 35.24 -8.87 42.94
CA TYR A 106 34.43 -7.71 42.58
C TYR A 106 33.00 -7.92 43.10
N HIS A 107 32.40 -9.05 42.79
CA HIS A 107 31.05 -9.42 43.22
C HIS A 107 30.91 -9.44 44.75
N ALA A 108 31.87 -10.09 45.44
CA ALA A 108 31.85 -10.13 46.90
C ALA A 108 31.91 -8.77 47.57
N ASN A 109 32.67 -7.82 47.00
CA ASN A 109 32.74 -6.46 47.51
C ASN A 109 31.47 -5.66 47.23
N GLN A 110 30.87 -5.80 46.04
CA GLN A 110 29.59 -5.18 45.69
C GLN A 110 28.47 -5.59 46.63
N ILE A 111 28.33 -6.89 46.93
CA ILE A 111 27.30 -7.42 47.83
C ILE A 111 27.56 -6.96 49.26
N ARG A 112 28.81 -7.03 49.75
CA ARG A 112 29.17 -6.68 51.13
C ARG A 112 29.19 -5.18 51.39
N ARG A 113 29.14 -4.35 50.32
CA ARG A 113 29.17 -2.89 50.40
C ARG A 113 30.28 -2.34 51.30
N LYS A 114 31.45 -2.93 51.24
CA LYS A 114 32.58 -2.55 52.09
C LYS A 114 33.31 -1.33 51.53
N SER A 115 33.22 -0.31 52.29
CA SER A 115 33.84 0.98 52.37
C SER A 115 34.29 1.71 51.10
N TYR A 116 35.32 1.31 50.41
CA TYR A 116 35.88 2.08 49.29
C TYR A 116 35.81 1.35 47.94
N ASP A 117 35.52 0.06 47.95
CA ASP A 117 35.66 -0.81 46.82
C ASP A 117 34.28 -1.32 46.30
N TYR A 118 33.31 -0.45 46.20
CA TYR A 118 32.04 -0.80 45.56
C TYR A 118 31.41 0.38 44.80
N ASN A 119 30.69 0.09 43.75
CA ASN A 119 29.93 1.09 43.01
C ASN A 119 28.55 1.31 43.67
N ARG A 120 28.32 2.53 44.19
CA ARG A 120 27.08 2.85 44.93
C ARG A 120 25.84 2.91 44.03
N ASN A 121 26.05 3.27 42.77
CA ASN A 121 24.97 3.53 41.80
C ASN A 121 25.07 2.55 40.63
N ASP A 122 25.25 1.27 40.93
CA ASP A 122 25.41 0.25 39.91
C ASP A 122 24.09 -0.11 39.24
N SER A 123 23.81 0.49 38.11
CA SER A 123 22.62 0.21 37.27
C SER A 123 22.70 -1.15 36.54
N LEU A 124 23.90 -1.74 36.50
CA LEU A 124 24.13 -3.01 35.79
C LEU A 124 23.99 -4.22 36.71
N HIS A 125 23.84 -3.98 38.02
CA HIS A 125 23.67 -5.07 38.99
C HIS A 125 22.58 -6.11 38.65
N PRO A 126 21.44 -5.78 38.06
CA PRO A 126 20.45 -6.76 37.69
C PRO A 126 20.92 -7.77 36.63
N TYR A 127 21.93 -7.44 35.83
CA TYR A 127 22.38 -8.21 34.68
C TYR A 127 23.63 -9.05 34.90
N TYR A 128 24.17 -9.07 36.12
CA TYR A 128 25.46 -9.72 36.38
C TYR A 128 25.35 -11.26 36.39
N LYS A 129 26.44 -11.88 35.97
CA LYS A 129 26.78 -13.28 36.23
C LYS A 129 28.16 -13.34 36.87
N VAL A 130 28.29 -14.13 37.92
CA VAL A 130 29.59 -14.36 38.55
C VAL A 130 30.32 -15.46 37.84
N ASP A 131 31.52 -15.17 37.30
CA ASP A 131 32.39 -16.21 36.76
C ASP A 131 33.70 -16.26 37.57
N PRO A 132 33.90 -17.28 38.40
CA PRO A 132 35.09 -17.40 39.18
C PRO A 132 36.37 -17.65 38.35
N ARG A 133 36.21 -18.03 37.08
CA ARG A 133 37.34 -18.30 36.16
C ARG A 133 37.82 -17.03 35.44
N LEU A 134 37.20 -15.89 35.66
CA LEU A 134 37.45 -14.65 34.90
C LEU A 134 38.92 -14.21 34.93
N SER A 135 39.69 -14.64 35.95
CA SER A 135 41.10 -14.28 36.12
C SER A 135 42.10 -15.41 35.83
N SER A 136 41.67 -16.62 35.59
CA SER A 136 42.60 -17.78 35.61
C SER A 136 42.44 -18.73 34.41
N MET A 137 41.45 -18.51 33.57
CA MET A 137 41.19 -19.37 32.42
C MET A 137 40.59 -18.55 31.27
N PRO A 138 40.71 -18.99 30.02
CA PRO A 138 39.97 -18.41 28.93
C PRO A 138 38.46 -18.45 29.21
N VAL A 139 37.77 -17.34 29.01
CA VAL A 139 36.34 -17.22 29.27
C VAL A 139 35.59 -16.95 27.97
N LYS A 140 34.47 -17.58 27.82
CA LYS A 140 33.56 -17.33 26.71
C LYS A 140 32.30 -16.62 27.21
N MET A 141 31.95 -15.52 26.56
CA MET A 141 30.76 -14.73 26.82
C MET A 141 29.86 -14.86 25.61
N ASP A 142 28.73 -15.52 25.77
CA ASP A 142 27.75 -15.68 24.70
C ASP A 142 26.63 -14.66 24.88
N TRP A 143 26.33 -13.94 23.81
CA TRP A 143 25.21 -13.03 23.73
C TRP A 143 24.29 -13.50 22.60
N GLU A 144 23.07 -13.83 22.96
CA GLU A 144 22.03 -14.29 22.05
C GLU A 144 20.76 -13.50 22.33
N ILE A 145 20.18 -12.93 21.28
CA ILE A 145 18.97 -12.12 21.41
C ILE A 145 18.06 -12.25 20.19
N THR A 146 16.76 -12.25 20.43
CA THR A 146 15.73 -12.05 19.44
C THR A 146 15.29 -10.59 19.49
N TYR A 147 15.64 -9.82 18.47
CA TYR A 147 15.32 -8.41 18.36
C TYR A 147 14.07 -8.20 17.51
N PRO A 148 12.95 -7.73 18.07
CA PRO A 148 11.77 -7.37 17.31
C PRO A 148 12.04 -6.11 16.50
N LYS A 149 11.91 -6.20 15.17
CA LYS A 149 12.15 -5.06 14.28
C LYS A 149 11.01 -4.04 14.40
N PRO A 150 11.31 -2.76 14.70
CA PRO A 150 10.28 -1.71 14.69
C PRO A 150 9.62 -1.52 13.33
N ASP A 151 10.39 -1.68 12.25
CA ASP A 151 9.92 -1.70 10.88
C ASP A 151 10.42 -2.99 10.20
N PRO A 152 9.52 -3.93 9.85
CA PRO A 152 9.92 -5.19 9.21
C PRO A 152 10.65 -5.03 7.87
N ASP A 153 10.42 -3.93 7.17
CA ASP A 153 11.03 -3.67 5.85
C ASP A 153 12.43 -3.06 5.95
N LYS A 154 12.84 -2.61 7.14
CA LYS A 154 14.17 -2.02 7.37
C LYS A 154 15.20 -3.06 7.80
N GLY A 155 16.45 -2.74 7.48
CA GLY A 155 17.62 -3.48 7.97
C GLY A 155 18.14 -2.90 9.28
N TYR A 156 18.49 -3.78 10.22
CA TYR A 156 19.11 -3.42 11.49
C TYR A 156 20.36 -4.26 11.73
N LYS A 157 21.33 -3.69 12.40
CA LYS A 157 22.49 -4.40 12.90
C LYS A 157 22.74 -4.05 14.36
N TRP A 158 23.50 -4.88 15.05
CA TRP A 158 23.95 -4.54 16.38
C TRP A 158 25.27 -3.77 16.34
N ILE A 159 25.46 -2.89 17.30
CA ILE A 159 26.74 -2.37 17.70
C ILE A 159 26.95 -2.70 19.18
N GLY A 160 28.18 -2.87 19.62
CA GLY A 160 28.42 -3.19 21.02
C GLY A 160 29.71 -2.60 21.54
N THR A 161 29.69 -2.22 22.80
CA THR A 161 30.90 -1.79 23.53
C THR A 161 31.23 -2.86 24.53
N LEU A 162 32.44 -3.43 24.42
CA LEU A 162 33.02 -4.29 25.42
C LEU A 162 33.91 -3.44 26.32
N SER A 163 33.64 -3.44 27.62
CA SER A 163 34.45 -2.71 28.59
C SER A 163 34.89 -3.60 29.78
N LEU A 164 36.12 -3.41 30.22
CA LEU A 164 36.66 -4.03 31.41
C LEU A 164 36.89 -2.95 32.45
N GLU A 165 36.27 -3.07 33.61
CA GLU A 165 36.38 -2.06 34.67
C GLU A 165 36.52 -2.67 36.06
N ASP A 166 36.97 -1.88 37.00
CA ASP A 166 36.80 -2.14 38.44
C ASP A 166 35.82 -1.12 39.05
N TYR A 167 35.91 -0.91 40.37
CA TYR A 167 34.98 -0.02 41.08
C TYR A 167 35.13 1.45 40.70
N THR A 168 36.28 1.86 40.16
CA THR A 168 36.67 3.26 39.95
C THR A 168 37.26 3.53 38.58
N HIS A 169 37.74 2.51 37.88
CA HIS A 169 38.48 2.66 36.63
C HIS A 169 37.97 1.75 35.54
N VAL A 170 37.95 2.28 34.32
CA VAL A 170 37.76 1.48 33.10
C VAL A 170 39.16 1.19 32.53
N TYR A 171 39.50 -0.10 32.48
CA TYR A 171 40.81 -0.55 32.02
C TYR A 171 40.90 -0.75 30.54
N TYR A 172 39.76 -1.03 29.91
CA TYR A 172 39.68 -1.36 28.50
C TYR A 172 38.27 -1.03 27.97
N LYS A 173 38.22 -0.52 26.75
CA LYS A 173 36.98 -0.29 26.05
C LYS A 173 37.20 -0.54 24.57
N GLU A 174 36.41 -1.42 23.98
CA GLU A 174 36.43 -1.74 22.56
C GLU A 174 35.05 -1.63 21.99
N PHE A 175 34.94 -1.00 20.81
CA PHE A 175 33.73 -0.91 20.05
C PHE A 175 33.74 -1.98 18.94
N LYS A 176 32.64 -2.70 18.81
CA LYS A 176 32.42 -3.68 17.75
C LYS A 176 31.10 -3.41 17.05
N GLU A 177 31.11 -3.67 15.79
CA GLU A 177 29.95 -3.53 14.93
C GLU A 177 29.66 -4.89 14.32
N GLY A 178 28.40 -5.33 14.42
CA GLY A 178 27.94 -6.56 13.83
C GLY A 178 27.77 -6.44 12.32
N THR A 179 27.65 -7.60 11.67
CA THR A 179 27.37 -7.63 10.25
C THR A 179 25.97 -7.08 9.95
N SER A 180 25.85 -6.34 8.88
CA SER A 180 24.57 -5.85 8.39
C SER A 180 23.80 -6.89 7.57
N HIS A 181 24.34 -8.10 7.45
CA HIS A 181 23.84 -9.14 6.58
C HIS A 181 22.77 -9.98 7.27
N SER A 182 21.64 -10.15 6.60
CA SER A 182 20.67 -11.16 6.98
C SER A 182 20.34 -12.02 5.75
N ARG A 183 20.37 -13.34 5.91
CA ARG A 183 20.00 -14.26 4.82
C ARG A 183 18.50 -14.25 4.64
N LYS A 184 18.03 -13.83 3.47
CA LYS A 184 16.62 -13.76 3.11
C LYS A 184 16.40 -13.86 1.61
N PRO A 185 16.05 -15.02 1.08
CA PRO A 185 15.69 -15.12 -0.33
C PRO A 185 14.31 -14.54 -0.66
N TRP A 186 13.41 -14.46 0.30
CA TRP A 186 12.00 -14.15 0.07
C TRP A 186 11.68 -12.72 -0.36
N LYS A 187 12.51 -11.73 -0.10
CA LYS A 187 12.30 -10.39 -0.67
C LYS A 187 12.31 -10.40 -2.20
N MET A 188 13.01 -11.37 -2.79
CA MET A 188 13.14 -11.54 -4.23
C MET A 188 12.20 -12.60 -4.80
N LEU A 189 11.51 -13.38 -3.98
CA LEU A 189 10.55 -14.36 -4.47
C LEU A 189 9.42 -13.69 -5.24
N ASP A 190 9.03 -14.33 -6.34
CA ASP A 190 7.86 -13.91 -7.11
C ASP A 190 6.60 -14.48 -6.46
N LEU A 191 5.92 -13.65 -5.69
CA LEU A 191 4.66 -14.01 -5.02
C LEU A 191 3.45 -13.87 -5.96
N ALA A 192 3.61 -13.19 -7.10
CA ALA A 192 2.52 -12.95 -8.02
C ALA A 192 1.98 -14.24 -8.66
N THR A 193 2.80 -15.29 -8.73
CA THR A 193 2.38 -16.60 -9.24
C THR A 193 1.31 -17.26 -8.37
N ALA A 194 1.36 -17.04 -7.07
CA ALA A 194 0.41 -17.59 -6.11
C ALA A 194 -0.85 -16.70 -5.90
N LYS A 195 -0.94 -15.54 -6.62
CA LYS A 195 -2.13 -14.71 -6.54
C LYS A 195 -3.36 -15.45 -7.04
N VAL A 196 -4.47 -15.20 -6.39
CA VAL A 196 -5.73 -15.88 -6.71
C VAL A 196 -6.75 -14.89 -7.24
N ASP A 197 -7.01 -14.97 -8.53
CA ASP A 197 -8.05 -14.16 -9.15
C ASP A 197 -9.44 -14.73 -8.92
N MET A 198 -10.43 -13.87 -8.98
CA MET A 198 -11.83 -14.22 -8.89
C MET A 198 -12.46 -14.21 -10.29
N ASP A 199 -13.19 -15.25 -10.62
CA ASP A 199 -14.00 -15.23 -11.83
C ASP A 199 -15.14 -14.23 -11.70
N LEU A 200 -15.29 -13.38 -12.72
CA LEU A 200 -16.38 -12.42 -12.79
C LEU A 200 -17.71 -13.17 -13.02
N GLY A 201 -18.38 -13.48 -11.95
CA GLY A 201 -19.61 -14.27 -11.95
C GLY A 201 -20.80 -13.56 -11.32
N PRO A 202 -22.01 -14.15 -11.47
CA PRO A 202 -23.25 -13.56 -10.94
C PRO A 202 -23.25 -13.36 -9.41
N ARG A 203 -22.41 -14.10 -8.68
CA ARG A 203 -22.28 -13.99 -7.20
C ARG A 203 -21.81 -12.63 -6.71
N PHE A 204 -21.09 -11.89 -7.56
CA PHE A 204 -20.60 -10.55 -7.23
C PHE A 204 -21.49 -9.44 -7.77
N PHE A 205 -22.50 -9.80 -8.52
CA PHE A 205 -23.36 -8.86 -9.21
C PHE A 205 -24.75 -8.84 -8.57
N GLU A 206 -25.09 -7.75 -7.92
CA GLU A 206 -26.46 -7.51 -7.50
C GLU A 206 -27.30 -7.08 -8.71
N GLN A 207 -28.39 -7.80 -8.97
CA GLN A 207 -29.37 -7.33 -9.93
C GLN A 207 -30.03 -6.07 -9.37
N VAL A 208 -29.51 -4.93 -9.75
CA VAL A 208 -30.14 -3.66 -9.42
C VAL A 208 -31.42 -3.56 -10.21
N ARG A 209 -32.56 -3.79 -9.56
CA ARG A 209 -33.86 -3.48 -10.15
C ARG A 209 -33.91 -1.99 -10.40
N ALA A 210 -34.04 -1.59 -11.66
CA ALA A 210 -34.22 -0.20 -12.02
C ALA A 210 -35.43 0.36 -11.27
N ARG A 211 -35.20 1.30 -10.35
CA ARG A 211 -36.29 2.02 -9.69
C ARG A 211 -36.66 3.22 -10.54
N LEU A 212 -37.95 3.30 -10.88
CA LEU A 212 -38.50 4.50 -11.49
C LEU A 212 -38.79 5.49 -10.37
N GLN A 213 -38.30 6.70 -10.50
CA GLN A 213 -38.58 7.79 -9.58
C GLN A 213 -39.40 8.85 -10.32
N GLU A 214 -40.54 9.15 -9.78
CA GLU A 214 -41.36 10.27 -10.23
C GLU A 214 -40.95 11.55 -9.51
N VAL A 215 -40.69 12.61 -10.25
CA VAL A 215 -40.34 13.92 -9.73
C VAL A 215 -41.40 14.93 -10.18
N PRO A 216 -42.30 15.34 -9.26
CA PRO A 216 -43.28 16.36 -9.57
C PRO A 216 -42.62 17.75 -9.68
N ARG A 217 -43.10 18.54 -10.62
CA ARG A 217 -42.73 19.94 -10.82
C ARG A 217 -43.95 20.77 -11.12
N GLU A 218 -44.15 21.85 -10.42
CA GLU A 218 -45.12 22.87 -10.77
C GLU A 218 -44.46 23.91 -11.65
N LEU A 219 -45.12 24.19 -12.81
CA LEU A 219 -44.64 25.19 -13.77
C LEU A 219 -45.52 26.39 -13.64
N GLN A 220 -44.94 27.51 -13.27
CA GLN A 220 -45.61 28.79 -13.27
C GLN A 220 -45.42 29.43 -14.66
N LEU A 221 -46.45 29.28 -15.50
CA LEU A 221 -46.49 29.75 -16.87
C LEU A 221 -47.71 30.66 -17.03
N TYR A 222 -47.49 31.78 -17.65
CA TYR A 222 -48.52 32.78 -17.88
C TYR A 222 -49.06 32.66 -19.31
N PHE A 223 -50.38 32.53 -19.39
CA PHE A 223 -51.10 32.44 -20.67
C PHE A 223 -51.95 33.71 -20.91
N ILE A 224 -52.16 34.01 -22.17
CA ILE A 224 -53.13 35.04 -22.54
C ILE A 224 -54.50 34.59 -22.06
N VAL A 225 -55.32 35.55 -21.56
CA VAL A 225 -56.63 35.26 -21.01
C VAL A 225 -57.50 34.54 -22.02
N ALA A 226 -58.13 33.44 -21.60
CA ALA A 226 -58.97 32.54 -22.42
C ALA A 226 -58.30 31.93 -23.66
N LYS A 227 -56.93 32.01 -23.77
CA LYS A 227 -56.17 31.40 -24.86
C LYS A 227 -55.17 30.38 -24.34
N ASP A 228 -54.66 29.54 -25.24
CA ASP A 228 -53.58 28.58 -25.00
C ASP A 228 -52.21 29.12 -25.47
N GLU A 229 -52.15 30.43 -25.75
CA GLU A 229 -50.91 31.14 -26.10
C GLU A 229 -50.23 31.66 -24.83
N LEU A 230 -48.94 31.40 -24.73
CA LEU A 230 -48.10 31.98 -23.64
C LEU A 230 -47.99 33.48 -23.85
N THR A 231 -48.03 34.24 -22.75
CA THR A 231 -47.65 35.65 -22.80
C THR A 231 -46.18 35.77 -23.23
N PRO A 232 -45.84 36.76 -24.06
CA PRO A 232 -44.46 36.99 -24.48
C PRO A 232 -43.68 37.64 -23.31
N ASP A 233 -43.35 36.82 -22.32
CA ASP A 233 -42.68 37.20 -21.09
C ASP A 233 -41.37 36.43 -20.95
N THR A 234 -40.34 37.13 -20.48
CA THR A 234 -39.03 36.54 -20.16
C THR A 234 -39.13 35.44 -19.12
N ILE A 235 -40.08 35.50 -18.17
CA ILE A 235 -40.31 34.50 -17.13
C ILE A 235 -40.75 33.20 -17.75
N ASN A 236 -41.69 33.18 -18.70
CA ASN A 236 -42.11 31.99 -19.42
C ASN A 236 -40.93 31.30 -20.14
N GLN A 237 -40.12 32.12 -20.84
CA GLN A 237 -38.94 31.60 -21.55
C GLN A 237 -37.95 30.97 -20.57
N GLN A 238 -37.60 31.69 -19.50
CA GLN A 238 -36.67 31.17 -18.47
C GLN A 238 -37.17 29.91 -17.80
N THR A 239 -38.47 29.83 -17.49
CA THR A 239 -39.08 28.63 -16.86
C THR A 239 -38.98 27.41 -17.79
N LEU A 240 -39.31 27.60 -19.09
CA LEU A 240 -39.19 26.52 -20.07
C LEU A 240 -37.74 26.10 -20.33
N ASP A 241 -36.84 27.09 -20.44
CA ASP A 241 -35.42 26.81 -20.67
C ASP A 241 -34.78 26.06 -19.47
N MET A 242 -35.17 26.42 -18.24
CA MET A 242 -34.71 25.72 -17.06
C MET A 242 -35.24 24.28 -17.04
N LEU A 243 -36.53 24.08 -17.32
CA LEU A 243 -37.12 22.76 -17.39
C LEU A 243 -36.44 21.87 -18.47
N VAL A 244 -36.26 22.40 -19.65
CA VAL A 244 -35.60 21.70 -20.74
C VAL A 244 -34.15 21.34 -20.39
N ARG A 245 -33.39 22.26 -19.78
CA ARG A 245 -32.03 21.97 -19.30
C ARG A 245 -32.03 20.87 -18.25
N GLU A 246 -32.95 20.93 -17.28
CA GLU A 246 -33.10 19.89 -16.27
C GLU A 246 -33.41 18.52 -16.89
N LEU A 247 -34.40 18.45 -17.78
CA LEU A 247 -34.79 17.21 -18.45
C LEU A 247 -33.67 16.66 -19.35
N ARG A 248 -32.95 17.52 -20.06
CA ARG A 248 -31.79 17.14 -20.87
C ARG A 248 -30.64 16.59 -20.02
N SER A 249 -30.46 17.10 -18.80
CA SER A 249 -29.40 16.63 -17.89
C SER A 249 -29.57 15.15 -17.50
N TYR A 250 -30.78 14.64 -17.52
CA TYR A 250 -31.04 13.21 -17.25
C TYR A 250 -30.76 12.31 -18.47
N GLY A 251 -30.67 12.86 -19.67
CA GLY A 251 -30.33 12.14 -20.89
C GLY A 251 -31.17 10.86 -21.04
N ARG A 252 -30.49 9.71 -21.19
CA ARG A 252 -31.15 8.40 -21.35
C ARG A 252 -31.81 7.88 -20.07
N SER A 253 -31.57 8.49 -18.91
CA SER A 253 -32.26 8.12 -17.67
C SER A 253 -33.68 8.68 -17.60
N LEU A 254 -34.02 9.67 -18.43
CA LEU A 254 -35.36 10.18 -18.55
C LEU A 254 -36.26 9.16 -19.29
N VAL A 255 -37.20 8.59 -18.54
CA VAL A 255 -38.11 7.52 -19.07
C VAL A 255 -39.41 8.10 -19.58
N GLY A 256 -39.92 9.16 -18.93
CA GLY A 256 -41.19 9.75 -19.31
C GLY A 256 -41.32 11.18 -18.77
N PHE A 257 -42.14 11.96 -19.46
CA PHE A 257 -42.56 13.29 -19.05
C PHE A 257 -44.08 13.40 -19.19
N THR A 258 -44.72 13.68 -18.08
CA THR A 258 -46.16 13.78 -17.99
C THR A 258 -46.53 15.18 -17.63
N ILE A 259 -47.55 15.74 -18.25
CA ILE A 259 -48.03 17.10 -17.99
C ILE A 259 -49.56 17.09 -17.79
N GLN A 260 -50.00 17.94 -16.86
CA GLN A 260 -51.42 18.12 -16.54
C GLN A 260 -51.74 19.61 -16.45
N GLY A 261 -52.73 20.05 -17.17
CA GLY A 261 -53.22 21.40 -17.05
C GLY A 261 -54.27 21.54 -15.94
N GLY A 262 -54.19 22.67 -15.24
CA GLY A 262 -55.20 23.05 -14.24
C GLY A 262 -56.09 24.19 -14.76
N ALA A 263 -57.32 24.22 -14.30
CA ALA A 263 -58.27 25.33 -14.54
C ALA A 263 -59.06 25.65 -13.27
N SER A 264 -59.18 26.94 -12.97
CA SER A 264 -60.02 27.45 -11.88
C SER A 264 -61.54 27.40 -12.23
N PRO A 265 -62.44 27.53 -11.24
CA PRO A 265 -63.89 27.30 -11.46
C PRO A 265 -64.61 28.47 -12.13
N GLU A 266 -63.96 29.55 -12.52
CA GLU A 266 -64.60 30.82 -13.01
C GLU A 266 -65.35 30.66 -14.32
N GLY A 267 -65.02 29.75 -15.18
CA GLY A 267 -65.63 29.51 -16.49
C GLY A 267 -66.53 28.29 -16.50
N GLY A 268 -67.12 28.05 -17.70
CA GLY A 268 -67.84 26.78 -17.90
C GLY A 268 -66.92 25.57 -17.83
N TYR A 269 -67.36 24.52 -17.19
CA TYR A 269 -66.55 23.32 -16.93
C TYR A 269 -65.92 22.72 -18.20
N ASN A 270 -66.71 22.53 -19.25
CA ASN A 270 -66.22 21.96 -20.50
C ASN A 270 -65.23 22.87 -21.22
N PHE A 271 -65.43 24.18 -21.19
CA PHE A 271 -64.52 25.16 -21.77
C PHE A 271 -63.20 25.17 -20.99
N ASN A 272 -63.27 25.19 -19.67
CA ASN A 272 -62.07 25.18 -18.82
C ASN A 272 -61.28 23.85 -18.97
N LYS A 273 -61.96 22.70 -19.08
CA LYS A 273 -61.37 21.41 -19.31
C LYS A 273 -60.61 21.38 -20.67
N ASP A 274 -61.23 21.84 -21.74
CA ASP A 274 -60.61 21.89 -23.05
C ASP A 274 -59.45 22.92 -23.08
N LEU A 275 -59.57 24.07 -22.47
CA LEU A 275 -58.53 25.08 -22.44
C LEU A 275 -57.28 24.56 -21.63
N ALA A 276 -57.49 23.92 -20.50
CA ALA A 276 -56.42 23.32 -19.71
C ALA A 276 -55.69 22.19 -20.47
N ALA A 277 -56.45 21.35 -21.22
CA ALA A 277 -55.90 20.32 -22.08
C ALA A 277 -55.05 20.92 -23.21
N ARG A 278 -55.52 21.97 -23.89
CA ARG A 278 -54.77 22.66 -24.95
C ARG A 278 -53.51 23.30 -24.45
N ARG A 279 -53.55 23.98 -23.30
CA ARG A 279 -52.37 24.55 -22.63
C ARG A 279 -51.32 23.50 -22.30
N ALA A 280 -51.75 22.34 -21.71
CA ALA A 280 -50.82 21.26 -21.42
C ALA A 280 -50.19 20.68 -22.71
N ARG A 281 -50.97 20.44 -23.77
CA ARG A 281 -50.44 20.00 -25.07
C ARG A 281 -49.44 20.98 -25.67
N LYS A 282 -49.69 22.28 -25.57
CA LYS A 282 -48.78 23.30 -26.08
C LYS A 282 -47.41 23.22 -25.40
N ILE A 283 -47.42 23.13 -24.09
CA ILE A 283 -46.15 23.02 -23.33
C ILE A 283 -45.48 21.67 -23.60
N LEU A 284 -46.22 20.58 -23.68
CA LEU A 284 -45.65 19.25 -24.02
C LEU A 284 -44.96 19.28 -25.41
N ASN A 285 -45.56 20.00 -26.40
CA ASN A 285 -44.95 20.11 -27.73
C ASN A 285 -43.68 20.94 -27.72
N ILE A 286 -43.67 22.03 -26.96
CA ILE A 286 -42.48 22.88 -26.83
C ILE A 286 -41.31 22.12 -26.14
N VAL A 287 -41.60 21.42 -25.03
CA VAL A 287 -40.62 20.66 -24.29
C VAL A 287 -40.24 19.40 -25.07
N GLY A 288 -41.22 18.68 -25.59
CA GLY A 288 -41.02 17.37 -26.29
C GLY A 288 -40.17 17.47 -27.55
N SER A 289 -40.23 18.62 -28.26
CA SER A 289 -39.36 18.86 -29.41
C SER A 289 -37.88 19.03 -29.04
N GLN A 290 -37.56 19.22 -27.76
CA GLN A 290 -36.24 19.50 -27.25
C GLN A 290 -35.64 18.40 -26.40
N ILE A 291 -36.39 17.38 -26.06
CA ILE A 291 -35.97 16.25 -25.25
C ILE A 291 -36.15 14.91 -26.01
N ASN A 292 -35.18 14.01 -25.84
CA ASN A 292 -35.26 12.64 -26.39
C ASN A 292 -35.89 11.71 -25.36
N SER A 293 -37.18 11.81 -25.14
CA SER A 293 -37.89 10.90 -24.23
C SER A 293 -38.97 10.16 -24.99
N ALA A 294 -39.06 8.85 -24.74
CA ALA A 294 -40.02 7.99 -25.45
C ALA A 294 -41.47 8.18 -25.00
N ASN A 295 -41.74 8.58 -23.77
CA ASN A 295 -43.10 8.63 -23.20
C ASN A 295 -43.47 10.07 -22.78
N LEU A 296 -44.12 10.76 -23.71
CA LEU A 296 -44.72 12.08 -23.49
C LEU A 296 -46.23 11.92 -23.32
N ILE A 297 -46.73 12.26 -22.13
CA ILE A 297 -48.14 12.01 -21.77
C ILE A 297 -48.79 13.30 -21.31
N VAL A 298 -49.95 13.63 -21.86
CA VAL A 298 -50.87 14.62 -21.32
C VAL A 298 -51.90 13.90 -20.49
N LYS A 299 -51.93 14.16 -19.17
CA LYS A 299 -53.01 13.68 -18.29
C LYS A 299 -54.26 14.49 -18.49
N ASP A 300 -55.39 13.88 -18.14
CA ASP A 300 -56.68 14.58 -18.11
C ASP A 300 -56.56 15.83 -17.28
N PRO A 301 -57.03 16.99 -17.77
CA PRO A 301 -56.94 18.25 -17.06
C PRO A 301 -57.79 18.24 -15.78
N ARG A 302 -57.22 18.88 -14.73
CA ARG A 302 -57.95 19.05 -13.48
C ARG A 302 -58.71 20.37 -13.50
N VAL A 303 -60.04 20.28 -13.52
CA VAL A 303 -60.89 21.42 -13.37
C VAL A 303 -61.30 21.52 -11.89
N TYR A 304 -60.86 22.56 -11.25
CA TYR A 304 -61.21 22.80 -9.84
C TYR A 304 -62.63 23.31 -9.69
N THR A 305 -63.23 23.02 -8.55
CA THR A 305 -64.56 23.46 -8.16
C THR A 305 -64.48 24.62 -7.15
N TRP A 306 -65.59 25.31 -6.91
CA TRP A 306 -65.66 26.31 -5.84
C TRP A 306 -65.46 25.68 -4.46
N ASP A 307 -65.81 24.40 -4.29
CA ASP A 307 -65.54 23.66 -3.07
C ASP A 307 -64.02 23.47 -2.85
N ASP A 308 -63.25 23.17 -3.90
CA ASP A 308 -61.76 23.08 -3.83
C ASP A 308 -61.11 24.43 -3.40
N VAL A 309 -61.67 25.54 -3.87
CA VAL A 309 -61.20 26.88 -3.45
C VAL A 309 -61.55 27.16 -1.97
N ALA A 310 -62.77 26.76 -1.57
CA ALA A 310 -63.21 26.90 -0.19
C ALA A 310 -62.37 26.05 0.78
N ASP A 311 -62.05 24.79 0.39
CA ASP A 311 -61.17 23.93 1.18
C ASP A 311 -59.77 24.52 1.34
N SER A 312 -59.27 25.18 0.32
CA SER A 312 -58.01 25.92 0.37
C SER A 312 -58.08 27.14 1.29
N LEU A 313 -59.22 27.87 1.34
CA LEU A 313 -59.45 28.98 2.28
C LEU A 313 -59.49 28.49 3.73
N VAL A 314 -60.13 27.35 3.99
CA VAL A 314 -60.15 26.72 5.34
C VAL A 314 -58.72 26.39 5.76
N ALA A 315 -57.92 25.85 4.88
CA ALA A 315 -56.48 25.53 5.15
C ALA A 315 -55.65 26.80 5.51
N HIS A 316 -56.11 27.98 5.06
CA HIS A 316 -55.52 29.29 5.40
C HIS A 316 -56.24 30.01 6.58
N GLY A 317 -57.12 29.32 7.27
CA GLY A 317 -57.83 29.83 8.46
C GLY A 317 -59.05 30.73 8.16
N GLN A 318 -59.52 30.87 6.91
CA GLN A 318 -60.65 31.67 6.49
C GLN A 318 -61.91 30.81 6.35
N THR A 319 -62.40 30.29 7.46
CA THR A 319 -63.53 29.31 7.46
C THR A 319 -64.87 29.98 7.12
N ALA A 320 -65.13 31.21 7.60
CA ALA A 320 -66.39 31.93 7.32
C ALA A 320 -66.48 32.26 5.82
N GLU A 321 -65.44 32.76 5.24
CA GLU A 321 -65.37 33.11 3.79
C GLU A 321 -65.46 31.83 2.95
N ALA A 322 -64.90 30.72 3.42
CA ALA A 322 -65.03 29.44 2.71
C ALA A 322 -66.47 28.93 2.68
N ASP A 323 -67.23 29.08 3.76
CA ASP A 323 -68.64 28.68 3.81
C ASP A 323 -69.54 29.58 2.94
N GLU A 324 -69.26 30.86 2.88
CA GLU A 324 -69.91 31.75 1.96
C GLU A 324 -69.61 31.41 0.50
N LEU A 325 -68.36 31.12 0.20
CA LEU A 325 -67.90 30.71 -1.14
C LEU A 325 -68.59 29.41 -1.60
N ARG A 326 -68.73 28.41 -0.72
CA ARG A 326 -69.46 27.18 -0.99
C ARG A 326 -70.94 27.45 -1.28
N LYS A 327 -71.57 28.33 -0.49
CA LYS A 327 -72.96 28.72 -0.70
C LYS A 327 -73.19 29.40 -2.05
N TYR A 328 -72.33 30.39 -2.40
CA TYR A 328 -72.42 31.08 -3.69
C TYR A 328 -72.06 30.17 -4.86
N GLY A 329 -71.09 29.28 -4.69
CA GLY A 329 -70.71 28.29 -5.70
C GLY A 329 -71.82 27.31 -6.01
N LYS A 330 -72.48 26.78 -4.99
CA LYS A 330 -73.67 25.90 -5.18
C LYS A 330 -74.87 26.61 -5.77
N ALA A 331 -75.10 27.87 -5.42
CA ALA A 331 -76.16 28.65 -5.99
C ALA A 331 -75.92 29.13 -7.41
N GLY A 332 -74.64 29.03 -7.89
CA GLY A 332 -74.25 29.58 -9.22
C GLY A 332 -74.33 31.11 -9.27
N ASP A 333 -74.25 31.80 -8.12
CA ASP A 333 -74.35 33.26 -8.04
C ASP A 333 -73.03 33.90 -8.48
N LYS A 334 -72.92 34.16 -9.76
CA LYS A 334 -71.74 34.79 -10.39
C LYS A 334 -71.42 36.14 -9.85
N ALA A 335 -72.43 36.95 -9.45
CA ALA A 335 -72.22 38.31 -8.94
C ALA A 335 -71.64 38.29 -7.52
N ALA A 336 -72.16 37.39 -6.67
CA ALA A 336 -71.58 37.21 -5.34
C ALA A 336 -70.14 36.62 -5.35
N LEU A 337 -69.89 35.63 -6.22
CA LEU A 337 -68.57 35.05 -6.41
C LEU A 337 -67.54 36.12 -6.90
N ARG A 338 -67.97 37.00 -7.83
CA ARG A 338 -67.11 38.09 -8.30
C ARG A 338 -66.80 39.11 -7.21
N ARG A 339 -67.81 39.51 -6.42
CA ARG A 339 -67.59 40.40 -5.28
C ARG A 339 -66.64 39.77 -4.27
N MET A 340 -66.74 38.48 -4.06
CA MET A 340 -65.82 37.79 -3.15
C MET A 340 -64.38 37.73 -3.65
N MET A 341 -64.19 37.53 -4.96
CA MET A 341 -62.86 37.63 -5.60
C MET A 341 -62.29 39.04 -5.48
N ASP A 342 -63.12 40.08 -5.71
CA ASP A 342 -62.72 41.49 -5.62
C ASP A 342 -62.36 41.93 -4.20
N SER A 343 -63.01 41.31 -3.19
CA SER A 343 -62.83 41.64 -1.76
C SER A 343 -61.79 40.79 -1.05
N ASN A 344 -61.46 39.63 -1.57
CA ASN A 344 -60.56 38.70 -0.92
C ASN A 344 -59.41 38.30 -1.87
N PRO A 345 -58.22 38.96 -1.77
CA PRO A 345 -57.08 38.65 -2.61
C PRO A 345 -56.58 37.21 -2.49
N LEU A 346 -56.86 36.50 -1.36
CA LEU A 346 -56.44 35.11 -1.18
C LEU A 346 -57.23 34.17 -2.10
N VAL A 347 -58.50 34.42 -2.34
CA VAL A 347 -59.32 33.67 -3.29
C VAL A 347 -58.69 33.74 -4.71
N VAL A 348 -58.31 34.94 -5.15
CA VAL A 348 -57.67 35.15 -6.45
C VAL A 348 -56.37 34.38 -6.53
N ARG A 349 -55.54 34.45 -5.51
CA ARG A 349 -54.24 33.75 -5.43
C ARG A 349 -54.42 32.25 -5.46
N ILE A 350 -55.41 31.69 -4.75
CA ILE A 350 -55.71 30.25 -4.80
C ILE A 350 -56.11 29.86 -6.23
N MET A 351 -56.94 30.59 -6.87
CA MET A 351 -57.42 30.35 -8.23
C MET A 351 -56.27 30.47 -9.27
N GLU A 352 -55.35 31.42 -9.11
CA GLU A 352 -54.13 31.50 -9.90
C GLU A 352 -53.25 30.26 -9.75
N ASN A 353 -53.10 29.76 -8.52
CA ASN A 353 -52.40 28.52 -8.26
C ASN A 353 -53.09 27.31 -8.92
N GLN A 354 -54.42 27.25 -8.98
CA GLN A 354 -55.16 26.20 -9.66
C GLN A 354 -55.02 26.21 -11.21
N ARG A 355 -54.62 27.34 -11.78
CA ARG A 355 -54.35 27.46 -13.23
C ARG A 355 -52.95 27.04 -13.62
N LYS A 356 -52.10 26.64 -12.67
CA LYS A 356 -50.72 26.19 -12.96
C LYS A 356 -50.69 24.89 -13.75
N ILE A 357 -49.66 24.75 -14.52
CA ILE A 357 -49.33 23.49 -15.20
C ILE A 357 -48.51 22.62 -14.22
N GLN A 358 -49.02 21.44 -13.99
CA GLN A 358 -48.29 20.44 -13.23
C GLN A 358 -47.56 19.52 -14.20
N SER A 359 -46.28 19.26 -13.95
CA SER A 359 -45.54 18.27 -14.68
C SER A 359 -44.92 17.26 -13.76
N THR A 360 -44.78 16.05 -14.25
CA THR A 360 -44.09 14.96 -13.55
C THR A 360 -43.17 14.30 -14.56
N TYR A 361 -41.90 14.22 -14.23
CA TYR A 361 -41.01 13.41 -15.05
C TYR A 361 -40.57 12.16 -14.30
N THR A 362 -40.40 11.08 -15.05
CA THR A 362 -40.00 9.79 -14.52
C THR A 362 -38.56 9.54 -14.93
N ILE A 363 -37.70 9.38 -13.97
CA ILE A 363 -36.30 9.04 -14.18
C ILE A 363 -36.05 7.61 -13.72
N ARG A 364 -35.23 6.91 -14.49
CA ARG A 364 -34.69 5.60 -14.10
C ARG A 364 -33.45 5.83 -13.29
N ARG A 365 -33.51 5.62 -11.99
CA ARG A 365 -32.34 5.53 -11.15
C ARG A 365 -31.78 4.12 -11.20
N ASN A 366 -30.47 3.98 -11.32
CA ASN A 366 -29.76 2.71 -11.42
C ASN A 366 -30.12 1.92 -12.71
N LYS A 367 -30.20 2.59 -13.85
CA LYS A 367 -30.25 1.89 -15.14
C LYS A 367 -28.91 1.18 -15.34
N ILE A 368 -28.95 -0.13 -15.48
CA ILE A 368 -27.84 -0.89 -16.06
C ILE A 368 -28.00 -0.75 -17.57
N LEU A 369 -26.99 -0.21 -18.25
CA LEU A 369 -26.95 -0.14 -19.69
C LEU A 369 -26.83 -1.56 -20.26
N ASP A 370 -27.33 -1.80 -21.46
CA ASP A 370 -27.01 -3.06 -22.13
C ASP A 370 -25.49 -3.11 -22.47
N PRO A 371 -24.91 -4.30 -22.74
CA PRO A 371 -23.49 -4.42 -22.94
C PRO A 371 -22.92 -3.54 -24.07
N VAL A 372 -23.65 -3.42 -25.19
CA VAL A 372 -23.23 -2.62 -26.35
C VAL A 372 -23.32 -1.12 -26.02
N GLU A 373 -24.44 -0.71 -25.42
CA GLU A 373 -24.65 0.67 -24.97
C GLU A 373 -23.59 1.09 -23.95
N THR A 374 -23.21 0.18 -23.04
CA THR A 374 -22.19 0.46 -22.01
C THR A 374 -20.82 0.72 -22.64
N VAL A 375 -20.39 -0.10 -23.58
CA VAL A 375 -19.10 0.07 -24.27
C VAL A 375 -19.11 1.34 -25.10
N TRP A 376 -20.19 1.60 -25.84
CA TRP A 376 -20.32 2.86 -26.59
C TRP A 376 -20.24 4.06 -25.67
N THR A 377 -20.98 4.08 -24.56
CA THR A 377 -21.00 5.15 -23.56
C THR A 377 -19.62 5.39 -22.97
N TYR A 378 -18.88 4.33 -22.66
CA TYR A 378 -17.52 4.42 -22.11
C TYR A 378 -16.57 5.17 -23.05
N TYR A 379 -16.62 4.89 -24.35
CA TYR A 379 -15.70 5.53 -25.32
C TYR A 379 -16.18 6.89 -25.86
N ASN A 380 -17.48 7.14 -25.89
CA ASN A 380 -18.03 8.26 -26.66
C ASN A 380 -18.81 9.28 -25.83
N ASP A 381 -19.22 8.99 -24.62
CA ASP A 381 -20.01 9.93 -23.80
C ASP A 381 -19.11 10.69 -22.80
N PRO A 382 -18.82 11.99 -23.05
CA PRO A 382 -17.94 12.75 -22.19
C PRO A 382 -18.45 12.94 -20.76
N ARG A 383 -19.75 12.71 -20.52
CA ARG A 383 -20.32 12.74 -19.16
C ARG A 383 -19.81 11.60 -18.31
N TYR A 384 -19.48 10.47 -18.93
CA TYR A 384 -18.90 9.28 -18.30
C TYR A 384 -17.37 9.23 -18.41
N ALA A 385 -16.71 10.30 -18.82
CA ALA A 385 -15.25 10.39 -18.74
C ALA A 385 -14.76 10.26 -17.28
N GLU A 386 -13.48 10.11 -17.09
CA GLU A 386 -12.90 9.86 -15.74
C GLU A 386 -13.28 10.96 -14.72
N ASN A 387 -13.31 12.20 -15.16
CA ASN A 387 -13.71 13.39 -14.37
C ASN A 387 -15.09 13.91 -14.75
N GLY A 388 -15.90 13.11 -15.43
CA GLY A 388 -17.25 13.49 -15.84
C GLY A 388 -18.25 13.47 -14.68
N PRO A 389 -19.41 14.15 -14.85
CA PRO A 389 -20.42 14.24 -13.82
C PRO A 389 -21.17 12.93 -13.56
N GLU A 390 -21.13 11.97 -14.50
CA GLU A 390 -21.86 10.71 -14.42
C GLU A 390 -20.92 9.57 -14.01
N VAL A 391 -21.47 8.60 -13.27
CA VAL A 391 -20.73 7.47 -12.72
C VAL A 391 -21.39 6.17 -13.21
N PHE A 392 -20.60 5.24 -13.73
CA PHE A 392 -21.07 3.91 -14.06
C PHE A 392 -21.57 3.16 -12.82
N SER A 393 -22.66 2.43 -12.99
CA SER A 393 -23.13 1.47 -11.98
C SER A 393 -22.23 0.24 -11.92
N ASN A 394 -22.35 -0.56 -10.86
CA ASN A 394 -21.61 -1.83 -10.78
C ASN A 394 -21.98 -2.78 -11.92
N GLY A 395 -23.25 -2.74 -12.38
CA GLY A 395 -23.68 -3.52 -13.53
C GLY A 395 -23.06 -3.06 -14.85
N ASP A 396 -22.87 -1.75 -15.02
CA ASP A 396 -22.19 -1.22 -16.19
C ASP A 396 -20.71 -1.63 -16.18
N TYR A 397 -20.04 -1.56 -15.02
CA TYR A 397 -18.67 -2.06 -14.90
C TYR A 397 -18.56 -3.57 -15.18
N TYR A 398 -19.53 -4.35 -14.74
CA TYR A 398 -19.60 -5.77 -15.08
C TYR A 398 -19.65 -5.98 -16.60
N ASN A 399 -20.50 -5.22 -17.29
CA ASN A 399 -20.60 -5.27 -18.75
C ASN A 399 -19.28 -4.87 -19.43
N LEU A 400 -18.66 -3.76 -18.99
CA LEU A 400 -17.39 -3.29 -19.52
C LEU A 400 -16.28 -4.35 -19.35
N LEU A 401 -16.14 -4.90 -18.16
CA LEU A 401 -15.12 -5.92 -17.86
C LEU A 401 -15.31 -7.22 -18.62
N LYS A 402 -16.56 -7.55 -19.03
CA LYS A 402 -16.83 -8.69 -19.90
C LYS A 402 -16.55 -8.44 -21.37
N GLN A 403 -16.80 -7.23 -21.85
CA GLN A 403 -16.72 -6.90 -23.28
C GLN A 403 -15.33 -6.42 -23.70
N ILE A 404 -14.66 -5.64 -22.87
CA ILE A 404 -13.34 -5.08 -23.19
C ILE A 404 -12.29 -6.16 -22.93
N LYS A 405 -11.44 -6.42 -23.95
CA LYS A 405 -10.40 -7.45 -23.89
C LYS A 405 -8.99 -6.88 -23.78
N ASP A 406 -8.83 -5.60 -24.08
CA ASP A 406 -7.53 -4.93 -23.91
C ASP A 406 -7.15 -4.88 -22.43
N SER A 407 -6.00 -5.46 -22.11
CA SER A 407 -5.54 -5.62 -20.72
C SER A 407 -5.24 -4.28 -20.04
N ALA A 408 -4.73 -3.29 -20.78
CA ALA A 408 -4.43 -1.97 -20.26
C ALA A 408 -5.72 -1.20 -19.94
N GLU A 409 -6.72 -1.28 -20.83
CA GLU A 409 -8.03 -0.68 -20.60
C GLU A 409 -8.79 -1.37 -19.46
N VAL A 410 -8.74 -2.70 -19.38
CA VAL A 410 -9.33 -3.45 -18.25
C VAL A 410 -8.69 -3.02 -16.92
N ARG A 411 -7.38 -2.84 -16.90
CA ARG A 411 -6.69 -2.36 -15.69
C ARG A 411 -7.16 -0.96 -15.29
N LYS A 412 -7.23 -0.02 -16.22
CA LYS A 412 -7.77 1.35 -15.96
C LYS A 412 -9.20 1.27 -15.41
N LEU A 413 -10.06 0.45 -16.01
CA LEU A 413 -11.43 0.24 -15.57
C LEU A 413 -11.51 -0.30 -14.14
N VAL A 414 -10.68 -1.28 -13.79
CA VAL A 414 -10.64 -1.86 -12.45
C VAL A 414 -10.26 -0.82 -11.42
N PHE A 415 -9.19 -0.04 -11.64
CA PHE A 415 -8.81 1.02 -10.71
C PHE A 415 -9.86 2.14 -10.62
N ARG A 416 -10.49 2.50 -11.74
CA ARG A 416 -11.60 3.46 -11.75
C ARG A 416 -12.80 2.95 -10.97
N ALA A 417 -13.22 1.70 -11.20
CA ALA A 417 -14.32 1.07 -10.46
C ALA A 417 -14.02 0.99 -8.96
N TYR A 418 -12.77 0.69 -8.59
CA TYR A 418 -12.34 0.69 -7.19
C TYR A 418 -12.52 2.07 -6.55
N ARG A 419 -11.93 3.12 -7.15
CA ARG A 419 -12.05 4.50 -6.62
C ARG A 419 -13.52 4.92 -6.48
N GLN A 420 -14.35 4.63 -7.47
CA GLN A 420 -15.76 5.00 -7.45
C GLN A 420 -16.56 4.22 -6.41
N ASN A 421 -16.29 2.92 -6.20
CA ASN A 421 -16.92 2.14 -5.15
C ASN A 421 -16.52 2.63 -3.76
N MET A 422 -15.23 2.93 -3.54
CA MET A 422 -14.74 3.45 -2.25
C MET A 422 -15.30 4.83 -1.92
N ALA A 423 -15.60 5.66 -2.91
CA ALA A 423 -16.22 6.97 -2.72
C ALA A 423 -17.73 6.90 -2.38
N ARG A 424 -18.40 5.77 -2.63
CA ARG A 424 -19.83 5.60 -2.36
C ARG A 424 -20.09 5.37 -0.88
N LYS A 425 -21.10 6.07 -0.31
CA LYS A 425 -21.49 5.88 1.09
C LYS A 425 -22.15 4.53 1.35
N THR A 426 -22.99 4.06 0.42
CA THR A 426 -23.87 2.90 0.61
C THR A 426 -23.40 1.61 -0.08
N ALA A 427 -22.62 1.70 -1.15
CA ALA A 427 -22.18 0.55 -1.95
C ALA A 427 -20.69 0.21 -1.77
N LYS A 428 -20.02 0.86 -0.81
CA LYS A 428 -18.57 0.74 -0.57
C LYS A 428 -18.12 -0.70 -0.32
N TYR A 429 -18.96 -1.52 0.31
CA TYR A 429 -18.66 -2.90 0.69
C TYR A 429 -19.56 -3.91 0.00
N SER A 430 -20.08 -3.58 -1.18
CA SER A 430 -20.88 -4.52 -1.97
C SER A 430 -20.07 -5.73 -2.43
N PRO A 431 -20.69 -6.85 -2.78
CA PRO A 431 -20.00 -8.01 -3.35
C PRO A 431 -19.16 -7.66 -4.58
N PHE A 432 -19.65 -6.78 -5.44
CA PHE A 432 -18.88 -6.30 -6.59
C PHE A 432 -17.66 -5.46 -6.17
N ALA A 433 -17.77 -4.65 -5.12
CA ALA A 433 -16.63 -3.92 -4.58
C ALA A 433 -15.55 -4.87 -4.05
N ALA A 434 -15.94 -5.98 -3.41
CA ALA A 434 -15.03 -7.04 -2.97
C ALA A 434 -14.29 -7.68 -4.16
N TYR A 435 -15.01 -8.01 -5.24
CA TYR A 435 -14.41 -8.51 -6.49
C TYR A 435 -13.39 -7.53 -7.06
N ILE A 436 -13.77 -6.24 -7.19
CA ILE A 436 -12.88 -5.19 -7.72
C ILE A 436 -11.66 -4.99 -6.83
N ALA A 437 -11.83 -4.98 -5.51
CA ALA A 437 -10.71 -4.89 -4.57
C ALA A 437 -9.72 -6.05 -4.75
N ASN A 438 -10.22 -7.28 -4.93
CA ASN A 438 -9.38 -8.44 -5.21
C ASN A 438 -8.60 -8.29 -6.53
N ARG A 439 -9.21 -7.76 -7.59
CA ARG A 439 -8.53 -7.49 -8.86
C ARG A 439 -7.42 -6.45 -8.70
N VAL A 440 -7.68 -5.38 -7.92
CA VAL A 440 -6.65 -4.39 -7.59
C VAL A 440 -5.51 -5.02 -6.82
N ALA A 441 -5.81 -5.88 -5.83
CA ALA A 441 -4.79 -6.60 -5.06
C ALA A 441 -3.93 -7.52 -5.96
N CYS A 442 -4.55 -8.20 -6.94
CA CYS A 442 -3.80 -9.00 -7.92
C CYS A 442 -2.80 -8.13 -8.72
N TYR A 443 -3.23 -6.94 -9.18
CA TYR A 443 -2.33 -6.02 -9.88
C TYR A 443 -1.23 -5.46 -8.98
N MET A 444 -1.52 -5.25 -7.70
CA MET A 444 -0.51 -4.81 -6.74
C MET A 444 0.55 -5.88 -6.47
N LEU A 445 0.13 -7.14 -6.35
CA LEU A 445 1.05 -8.27 -6.21
C LEU A 445 1.95 -8.43 -7.44
N GLU A 446 1.43 -8.19 -8.65
CA GLU A 446 2.23 -8.21 -9.89
C GLU A 446 3.30 -7.10 -9.93
N GLN A 447 3.02 -5.95 -9.32
CA GLN A 447 3.92 -4.79 -9.30
C GLN A 447 4.73 -4.66 -8.03
N ASP A 448 4.56 -5.58 -7.10
CA ASP A 448 5.16 -5.53 -5.74
C ASP A 448 4.85 -4.24 -4.95
N SER A 449 3.74 -3.58 -5.29
CA SER A 449 3.26 -2.35 -4.67
C SER A 449 2.09 -2.67 -3.73
N ILE A 450 2.38 -2.93 -2.45
CA ILE A 450 1.42 -3.50 -1.50
C ILE A 450 0.77 -2.44 -0.61
N ASP A 451 -0.56 -2.38 -0.67
CA ASP A 451 -1.42 -1.63 0.26
C ASP A 451 -2.41 -2.57 0.95
N LEU A 452 -2.15 -2.89 2.20
CA LEU A 452 -2.96 -3.82 3.00
C LEU A 452 -4.40 -3.34 3.22
N SER A 453 -4.68 -2.04 3.08
CA SER A 453 -5.99 -1.46 3.34
C SER A 453 -7.05 -1.84 2.29
N ILE A 454 -6.63 -2.32 1.13
CA ILE A 454 -7.52 -2.61 -0.01
C ILE A 454 -8.44 -3.79 0.28
N LEU A 455 -7.91 -4.88 0.82
CA LEU A 455 -8.68 -6.09 1.11
C LEU A 455 -9.22 -6.14 2.55
N ALA A 456 -8.62 -5.40 3.46
CA ALA A 456 -8.98 -5.41 4.88
C ALA A 456 -10.49 -5.26 5.16
N PRO A 457 -11.26 -4.41 4.46
CA PRO A 457 -12.70 -4.27 4.69
C PRO A 457 -13.53 -5.54 4.41
N PHE A 458 -12.99 -6.46 3.61
CA PHE A 458 -13.67 -7.67 3.15
C PHE A 458 -13.20 -8.93 3.90
N ILE A 459 -12.41 -8.78 4.95
CA ILE A 459 -11.87 -9.87 5.76
C ILE A 459 -12.25 -9.65 7.23
N ASP A 460 -12.70 -10.72 7.87
CA ASP A 460 -12.82 -10.80 9.32
C ASP A 460 -11.66 -11.59 9.89
N MET A 461 -10.68 -10.87 10.44
CA MET A 461 -9.49 -11.48 11.01
C MET A 461 -9.76 -12.32 12.26
N GLN A 462 -10.86 -12.04 12.98
CA GLN A 462 -11.17 -12.79 14.21
C GLN A 462 -11.76 -14.15 13.88
N SER A 463 -12.78 -14.22 13.03
CA SER A 463 -13.43 -15.48 12.70
C SER A 463 -12.61 -16.32 11.72
N GLY A 464 -11.96 -15.67 10.76
CA GLY A 464 -11.27 -16.34 9.64
C GLY A 464 -12.20 -17.20 8.79
N VAL A 465 -13.50 -17.12 9.00
CA VAL A 465 -14.54 -17.92 8.33
C VAL A 465 -15.36 -17.02 7.43
N GLU A 466 -15.92 -17.59 6.37
CA GLU A 466 -16.83 -16.85 5.48
C GLU A 466 -18.13 -16.50 6.23
N VAL A 467 -18.41 -15.20 6.35
CA VAL A 467 -19.61 -14.69 7.01
C VAL A 467 -20.30 -13.66 6.11
N THR A 468 -21.61 -13.54 6.27
CA THR A 468 -22.40 -12.53 5.58
C THR A 468 -22.69 -11.37 6.54
N ARG A 469 -22.41 -10.16 6.11
CA ARG A 469 -22.63 -8.94 6.89
C ARG A 469 -23.59 -8.00 6.18
N PRO A 470 -24.52 -7.33 6.91
CA PRO A 470 -25.34 -6.28 6.33
C PRO A 470 -24.47 -5.08 5.94
N ILE A 471 -24.82 -4.42 4.85
CA ILE A 471 -24.19 -3.15 4.46
C ILE A 471 -24.69 -2.05 5.40
N ALA A 472 -23.77 -1.25 5.96
CA ALA A 472 -23.97 -0.39 7.12
C ALA A 472 -25.13 0.65 7.02
N PHE A 473 -25.65 0.96 5.83
CA PHE A 473 -26.68 1.97 5.62
C PHE A 473 -27.96 1.47 4.94
N ASP A 474 -27.98 0.21 4.55
CA ASP A 474 -29.14 -0.43 3.95
C ASP A 474 -29.20 -1.90 4.36
N ASN A 475 -30.02 -2.18 5.37
CA ASN A 475 -30.23 -3.54 5.91
C ASN A 475 -30.81 -4.51 4.88
N SER A 476 -31.18 -4.04 3.67
CA SER A 476 -31.64 -4.88 2.57
C SER A 476 -30.51 -5.57 1.80
N TYR A 477 -29.25 -5.16 2.01
CA TYR A 477 -28.09 -5.71 1.36
C TYR A 477 -27.14 -6.34 2.37
N THR A 478 -26.66 -7.53 2.03
CA THR A 478 -25.61 -8.24 2.76
C THR A 478 -24.47 -8.54 1.81
N TYR A 479 -23.24 -8.59 2.34
CA TYR A 479 -22.08 -9.04 1.58
C TYR A 479 -21.33 -10.10 2.36
N THR A 480 -20.69 -11.00 1.63
CA THR A 480 -19.84 -12.02 2.20
C THR A 480 -18.45 -11.45 2.46
N VAL A 481 -17.91 -11.71 3.65
CA VAL A 481 -16.50 -11.47 4.00
C VAL A 481 -15.75 -12.80 4.00
N ASN A 482 -14.41 -12.72 3.97
CA ASN A 482 -13.56 -13.90 3.94
C ASN A 482 -13.77 -14.80 2.70
N TYR A 483 -14.06 -14.20 1.54
CA TYR A 483 -13.94 -14.92 0.28
C TYR A 483 -12.54 -15.56 0.21
N LYS A 484 -12.48 -16.83 -0.12
CA LYS A 484 -11.21 -17.61 -0.08
C LYS A 484 -10.10 -16.95 -0.90
N GLU A 485 -10.45 -16.40 -2.06
CA GLU A 485 -9.52 -15.69 -2.94
C GLU A 485 -8.99 -14.40 -2.29
N ILE A 486 -9.85 -13.63 -1.64
CA ILE A 486 -9.47 -12.40 -0.92
C ILE A 486 -8.57 -12.74 0.26
N VAL A 487 -8.94 -13.78 1.02
CA VAL A 487 -8.12 -14.27 2.15
C VAL A 487 -6.74 -14.69 1.67
N ALA A 488 -6.67 -15.39 0.53
CA ALA A 488 -5.41 -15.83 -0.06
C ALA A 488 -4.52 -14.64 -0.48
N ASN A 489 -5.07 -13.68 -1.21
CA ASN A 489 -4.32 -12.51 -1.64
C ASN A 489 -3.91 -11.62 -0.46
N GLN A 490 -4.75 -11.48 0.57
CA GLN A 490 -4.36 -10.76 1.79
C GLN A 490 -3.22 -11.47 2.52
N ALA A 491 -3.23 -12.81 2.55
CA ALA A 491 -2.13 -13.57 3.14
C ALA A 491 -0.81 -13.32 2.38
N LEU A 492 -0.84 -13.30 1.03
CA LEU A 492 0.33 -12.93 0.21
C LEU A 492 0.80 -11.50 0.48
N MET A 493 -0.14 -10.56 0.59
CA MET A 493 0.19 -9.16 0.89
C MET A 493 0.81 -9.01 2.28
N TYR A 494 0.31 -9.76 3.29
CA TYR A 494 0.96 -9.83 4.61
C TYR A 494 2.34 -10.46 4.53
N LEU A 495 2.50 -11.53 3.74
CA LEU A 495 3.80 -12.17 3.53
C LEU A 495 4.81 -11.17 2.96
N ARG A 496 4.44 -10.43 1.92
CA ARG A 496 5.27 -9.38 1.32
C ARG A 496 5.62 -8.27 2.32
N LYS A 497 4.68 -7.90 3.20
CA LYS A 497 4.90 -6.93 4.29
C LYS A 497 5.54 -7.55 5.54
N ARG A 498 6.01 -8.80 5.46
CA ARG A 498 6.73 -9.49 6.52
C ARG A 498 5.91 -9.70 7.81
N LYS A 499 4.58 -9.68 7.67
CA LYS A 499 3.64 -9.99 8.74
C LYS A 499 3.33 -11.50 8.73
N MET A 500 4.34 -12.29 9.12
CA MET A 500 4.31 -13.76 8.99
C MET A 500 3.20 -14.43 9.80
N GLY A 501 2.93 -13.92 10.99
CA GLY A 501 1.87 -14.44 11.86
C GLY A 501 0.48 -14.30 11.23
N GLU A 502 0.18 -13.13 10.71
CA GLU A 502 -1.09 -12.85 10.03
C GLU A 502 -1.19 -13.62 8.71
N ALA A 503 -0.11 -13.72 7.95
CA ALA A 503 -0.07 -14.51 6.72
C ALA A 503 -0.37 -16.00 7.00
N ALA A 504 0.32 -16.59 7.95
CA ALA A 504 0.12 -17.99 8.35
C ALA A 504 -1.29 -18.22 8.93
N PHE A 505 -1.80 -17.29 9.74
CA PHE A 505 -3.16 -17.37 10.28
C PHE A 505 -4.21 -17.44 9.17
N LEU A 506 -4.11 -16.57 8.16
CA LEU A 506 -5.05 -16.59 7.04
C LEU A 506 -4.88 -17.83 6.16
N ALA A 507 -3.66 -18.24 5.87
CA ALA A 507 -3.40 -19.43 5.08
C ALA A 507 -3.98 -20.71 5.70
N ASN A 508 -3.92 -20.83 7.03
CA ASN A 508 -4.50 -21.96 7.76
C ASN A 508 -6.04 -22.04 7.68
N LYS A 509 -6.70 -20.94 7.26
CA LYS A 509 -8.16 -20.92 7.04
C LYS A 509 -8.56 -21.29 5.62
N LEU A 510 -7.59 -21.46 4.73
CA LEU A 510 -7.84 -21.87 3.36
C LEU A 510 -7.91 -23.39 3.23
N PRO A 511 -8.78 -23.91 2.35
CA PRO A 511 -8.86 -25.36 2.13
C PRO A 511 -7.59 -25.87 1.44
N ASP A 512 -7.31 -27.16 1.61
CA ASP A 512 -6.21 -27.84 0.93
C ASP A 512 -6.63 -28.23 -0.49
N THR A 513 -6.58 -27.27 -1.38
CA THR A 513 -6.89 -27.43 -2.80
C THR A 513 -5.73 -26.92 -3.65
N GLU A 514 -5.62 -27.42 -4.87
CA GLU A 514 -4.60 -27.02 -5.83
C GLU A 514 -4.53 -25.50 -6.01
N LYS A 515 -5.68 -24.83 -5.98
CA LYS A 515 -5.82 -23.37 -6.13
C LYS A 515 -5.03 -22.56 -5.08
N PHE A 516 -4.87 -23.10 -3.86
CA PHE A 516 -4.18 -22.42 -2.75
C PHE A 516 -2.88 -23.09 -2.35
N HIS A 517 -2.48 -24.13 -3.08
CA HIS A 517 -1.33 -24.95 -2.70
C HIS A 517 -0.03 -24.14 -2.77
N GLU A 518 0.21 -23.42 -3.87
CA GLU A 518 1.41 -22.59 -4.04
C GLU A 518 1.56 -21.53 -2.94
N LEU A 519 0.47 -20.83 -2.62
CA LEU A 519 0.44 -19.89 -1.51
C LEU A 519 0.85 -20.54 -0.18
N LYS A 520 0.30 -21.71 0.13
CA LYS A 520 0.64 -22.41 1.37
C LYS A 520 2.10 -22.83 1.41
N MET A 521 2.64 -23.30 0.28
CA MET A 521 4.06 -23.63 0.16
C MET A 521 4.96 -22.42 0.33
N LEU A 522 4.61 -21.26 -0.27
CA LEU A 522 5.36 -20.04 -0.06
C LEU A 522 5.35 -19.59 1.41
N ILE A 523 4.22 -19.66 2.07
CA ILE A 523 4.10 -19.29 3.49
C ILE A 523 4.90 -20.26 4.36
N ASP A 524 4.79 -21.58 4.14
CA ASP A 524 5.58 -22.56 4.86
C ASP A 524 7.09 -22.37 4.65
N LEU A 525 7.51 -22.08 3.42
CA LEU A 525 8.90 -21.76 3.14
C LEU A 525 9.38 -20.57 3.96
N GLU A 526 8.67 -19.46 3.90
CA GLU A 526 9.09 -18.22 4.56
C GLU A 526 8.99 -18.27 6.09
N THR A 527 8.03 -19.00 6.63
CA THR A 527 7.83 -19.08 8.08
C THR A 527 8.66 -20.18 8.74
N LEU A 528 8.95 -21.28 8.03
CA LEU A 528 9.58 -22.44 8.63
C LEU A 528 11.05 -22.62 8.23
N PHE A 529 11.47 -22.19 7.03
CA PHE A 529 12.82 -22.52 6.55
C PHE A 529 13.92 -22.06 7.51
N PHE A 530 13.86 -20.83 7.97
CA PHE A 530 14.83 -20.25 8.90
C PHE A 530 14.41 -20.31 10.38
N LYS A 531 13.27 -20.93 10.69
CA LYS A 531 12.84 -21.08 12.09
C LYS A 531 13.88 -21.87 12.87
N GLN A 532 14.27 -21.37 14.03
CA GLN A 532 15.12 -22.12 14.97
C GLN A 532 14.27 -23.15 15.73
N ASN A 533 14.88 -24.24 16.16
CA ASN A 533 14.22 -25.29 16.94
C ASN A 533 12.93 -25.83 16.31
N LYS A 534 13.02 -26.18 15.01
CA LYS A 534 11.93 -26.83 14.28
C LYS A 534 11.60 -28.20 14.88
N THR A 535 10.31 -28.51 14.92
CA THR A 535 9.89 -29.91 15.11
C THR A 535 10.22 -30.72 13.85
N PRO A 536 10.32 -32.07 13.96
CA PRO A 536 10.55 -32.92 12.78
C PRO A 536 9.48 -32.70 11.67
N GLU A 537 8.25 -32.44 12.07
CA GLU A 537 7.14 -32.14 11.14
C GLU A 537 7.33 -30.80 10.43
N GLU A 538 7.73 -29.76 11.17
CA GLU A 538 8.03 -28.44 10.60
C GLU A 538 9.23 -28.49 9.65
N GLU A 539 10.25 -29.29 9.98
CA GLU A 539 11.40 -29.50 9.11
C GLU A 539 11.00 -30.21 7.81
N ALA A 540 10.15 -31.24 7.89
CA ALA A 540 9.64 -31.93 6.72
C ALA A 540 8.78 -30.99 5.83
N ARG A 541 7.93 -30.16 6.44
CA ARG A 541 7.15 -29.15 5.72
C ARG A 541 8.04 -28.12 5.04
N ALA A 542 9.05 -27.59 5.73
CA ALA A 542 9.99 -26.62 5.15
C ALA A 542 10.74 -27.20 3.93
N LYS A 543 11.18 -28.46 4.01
CA LYS A 543 11.83 -29.17 2.89
C LYS A 543 10.88 -29.38 1.71
N THR A 544 9.64 -29.77 1.99
CA THR A 544 8.61 -29.95 0.97
C THR A 544 8.28 -28.62 0.28
N ALA A 545 8.13 -27.55 1.07
CA ALA A 545 7.86 -26.23 0.57
C ALA A 545 9.00 -25.72 -0.33
N LEU A 546 10.26 -25.86 0.10
CA LEU A 546 11.43 -25.50 -0.70
C LEU A 546 11.45 -26.25 -2.05
N ALA A 547 11.27 -27.57 -2.01
CA ALA A 547 11.28 -28.41 -3.21
C ALA A 547 10.16 -28.01 -4.18
N TYR A 548 8.96 -27.73 -3.65
CA TYR A 548 7.82 -27.29 -4.47
C TYR A 548 8.08 -25.94 -5.14
N VAL A 549 8.47 -24.93 -4.36
CA VAL A 549 8.68 -23.57 -4.87
C VAL A 549 9.82 -23.52 -5.90
N MET A 550 10.87 -24.32 -5.72
CA MET A 550 11.95 -24.45 -6.70
C MET A 550 11.50 -25.13 -8.00
N GLN A 551 10.44 -25.93 -7.99
CA GLN A 551 9.94 -26.63 -9.17
C GLN A 551 8.84 -25.83 -9.89
N SER A 552 8.00 -25.10 -9.15
CA SER A 552 6.82 -24.45 -9.69
C SER A 552 7.14 -23.18 -10.51
N ASN A 553 8.21 -22.46 -10.17
CA ASN A 553 8.52 -21.16 -10.78
C ASN A 553 10.03 -21.01 -11.08
N PRO A 554 10.43 -20.80 -12.36
CA PRO A 554 11.83 -20.65 -12.72
C PRO A 554 12.51 -19.42 -12.07
N VAL A 555 11.78 -18.33 -11.82
CA VAL A 555 12.31 -17.16 -11.12
C VAL A 555 12.62 -17.53 -9.66
N ASN A 556 11.67 -18.13 -8.96
CA ASN A 556 11.85 -18.55 -7.58
C ASN A 556 12.95 -19.62 -7.46
N ARG A 557 13.06 -20.51 -8.45
CA ARG A 557 14.16 -21.47 -8.52
C ARG A 557 15.52 -20.78 -8.61
N ALA A 558 15.65 -19.80 -9.48
CA ALA A 558 16.91 -19.05 -9.65
C ALA A 558 17.25 -18.27 -8.36
N VAL A 559 16.25 -17.60 -7.76
CA VAL A 559 16.42 -16.86 -6.50
C VAL A 559 16.91 -17.79 -5.39
N LEU A 560 16.17 -18.86 -5.11
CA LEU A 560 16.50 -19.78 -4.02
C LEU A 560 17.83 -20.50 -4.24
N SER A 561 18.11 -20.91 -5.49
CA SER A 561 19.38 -21.58 -5.81
C SER A 561 20.59 -20.65 -5.64
N THR A 562 20.44 -19.36 -5.89
CA THR A 562 21.51 -18.37 -5.74
C THR A 562 21.68 -17.96 -4.27
N GLU A 563 20.59 -17.54 -3.63
CA GLU A 563 20.61 -17.03 -2.26
C GLU A 563 20.97 -18.09 -1.21
N LEU A 564 20.56 -19.34 -1.47
CA LEU A 564 20.80 -20.49 -0.59
C LEU A 564 21.89 -21.43 -1.16
N ALA A 565 22.71 -20.97 -2.10
CA ALA A 565 23.72 -21.84 -2.71
C ALA A 565 24.61 -22.56 -1.66
N PRO A 566 25.13 -21.91 -0.62
CA PRO A 566 25.92 -22.57 0.40
C PRO A 566 25.15 -23.65 1.18
N GLU A 567 23.90 -23.38 1.54
CA GLU A 567 23.03 -24.31 2.30
C GLU A 567 22.63 -25.51 1.46
N LEU A 568 22.46 -25.31 0.16
CA LEU A 568 22.09 -26.37 -0.79
C LEU A 568 23.31 -27.15 -1.30
N GLY A 569 24.53 -26.73 -0.92
CA GLY A 569 25.76 -27.31 -1.43
C GLY A 569 25.95 -27.08 -2.94
N TYR A 570 25.45 -25.96 -3.47
CA TYR A 570 25.61 -25.57 -4.86
C TYR A 570 26.83 -24.68 -5.02
N THR A 571 27.53 -24.83 -6.14
CA THR A 571 28.49 -23.84 -6.62
C THR A 571 27.79 -22.79 -7.45
N TYR A 572 28.26 -21.55 -7.43
CA TYR A 572 27.68 -20.46 -8.21
C TYR A 572 27.71 -20.76 -9.72
N LYS A 573 28.76 -21.43 -10.20
CA LYS A 573 28.86 -21.93 -11.59
C LYS A 573 27.71 -22.89 -11.98
N LYS A 574 27.20 -23.68 -11.03
CA LYS A 574 26.04 -24.56 -11.25
C LYS A 574 24.74 -23.78 -11.33
N VAL A 575 24.64 -22.65 -10.62
CA VAL A 575 23.44 -21.82 -10.55
C VAL A 575 23.34 -20.84 -11.70
N GLU A 576 24.45 -20.38 -12.25
CA GLU A 576 24.51 -19.38 -13.33
C GLU A 576 23.57 -19.68 -14.52
N PRO A 577 23.52 -20.91 -15.09
CA PRO A 577 22.60 -21.21 -16.18
C PRO A 577 21.11 -21.03 -15.85
N LEU A 578 20.74 -21.20 -14.59
CA LEU A 578 19.36 -20.98 -14.15
C LEU A 578 19.00 -19.49 -14.20
N VAL A 579 19.95 -18.64 -13.75
CA VAL A 579 19.78 -17.19 -13.79
C VAL A 579 19.83 -16.66 -15.23
N ASP A 580 20.71 -17.20 -16.06
CA ASP A 580 20.81 -16.82 -17.47
C ASP A 580 19.54 -17.11 -18.27
N SER A 581 18.81 -18.15 -17.90
CA SER A 581 17.53 -18.50 -18.53
C SER A 581 16.39 -17.49 -18.28
N LEU A 582 16.56 -16.58 -17.30
CA LEU A 582 15.56 -15.56 -17.00
C LEU A 582 15.55 -14.45 -18.06
N PRO A 583 14.41 -13.75 -18.25
CA PRO A 583 14.30 -12.66 -19.20
C PRO A 583 15.23 -11.48 -18.86
N ASP A 584 15.84 -10.86 -19.88
CA ASP A 584 16.79 -9.75 -19.70
C ASP A 584 16.16 -8.46 -19.15
N ASN A 585 14.87 -8.27 -19.32
CA ASN A 585 14.13 -7.15 -18.76
C ASN A 585 13.75 -7.34 -17.29
N LEU A 586 14.13 -8.44 -16.66
CA LEU A 586 13.84 -8.73 -15.27
C LEU A 586 14.99 -8.26 -14.38
N ALA A 587 14.76 -7.25 -13.55
CA ALA A 587 15.76 -6.71 -12.62
C ALA A 587 16.41 -7.79 -11.72
N LYS A 588 15.62 -8.76 -11.28
CA LYS A 588 16.08 -9.89 -10.46
C LYS A 588 17.19 -10.69 -11.13
N LYS A 589 17.12 -10.91 -12.45
CA LYS A 589 18.17 -11.61 -13.20
C LYS A 589 19.53 -10.97 -12.97
N TRP A 590 19.61 -9.68 -13.18
CA TRP A 590 20.85 -8.92 -13.09
C TRP A 590 21.35 -8.82 -11.65
N TYR A 591 20.45 -8.70 -10.70
CA TYR A 591 20.80 -8.74 -9.28
C TYR A 591 21.46 -10.08 -8.89
N LEU A 592 20.83 -11.19 -9.25
CA LEU A 592 21.37 -12.53 -8.99
C LEU A 592 22.70 -12.77 -9.71
N LYS A 593 22.86 -12.23 -10.93
CA LYS A 593 24.15 -12.27 -11.61
C LYS A 593 25.24 -11.50 -10.87
N GLY A 594 24.90 -10.38 -10.27
CA GLY A 594 25.82 -9.64 -9.41
C GLY A 594 26.30 -10.48 -8.23
N ILE A 595 25.38 -11.17 -7.55
CA ILE A 595 25.72 -12.09 -6.45
C ILE A 595 26.63 -13.23 -6.92
N ILE A 596 26.26 -13.88 -8.02
CA ILE A 596 27.05 -15.00 -8.59
C ILE A 596 28.46 -14.52 -8.92
N ALA A 597 28.56 -13.43 -9.65
CA ALA A 597 29.82 -12.88 -10.10
C ALA A 597 30.72 -12.43 -8.94
N GLU A 598 30.16 -11.85 -7.88
CA GLU A 598 30.91 -11.48 -6.69
C GLU A 598 31.50 -12.69 -5.95
N ASN A 599 30.75 -13.79 -5.92
CA ASN A 599 31.11 -14.95 -5.13
C ASN A 599 31.81 -16.06 -5.95
N ASP A 600 31.96 -15.88 -7.27
CA ASP A 600 32.68 -16.80 -8.13
C ASP A 600 34.08 -16.26 -8.50
N PRO A 601 35.14 -16.81 -7.97
CA PRO A 601 36.50 -16.32 -8.20
C PRO A 601 36.94 -16.45 -9.69
N ASP A 602 36.27 -17.28 -10.48
CA ASP A 602 36.58 -17.46 -11.91
C ASP A 602 36.00 -16.34 -12.80
N MET A 603 35.10 -15.47 -12.21
CA MET A 603 34.43 -14.41 -12.95
C MET A 603 35.14 -13.05 -12.93
N ASP A 604 36.28 -12.96 -12.25
CA ASP A 604 37.06 -11.71 -12.11
C ASP A 604 37.63 -11.16 -13.44
N ASN A 605 37.49 -11.90 -14.56
CA ASN A 605 38.09 -11.58 -15.85
C ASN A 605 37.09 -11.54 -17.02
N VAL A 606 35.88 -11.05 -16.82
CA VAL A 606 34.90 -10.92 -17.90
C VAL A 606 35.28 -9.80 -18.84
N THR A 607 35.52 -10.14 -20.13
CA THR A 607 35.87 -9.16 -21.15
C THR A 607 34.62 -8.54 -21.81
N LEU A 608 34.77 -7.36 -22.45
CA LEU A 608 33.70 -6.79 -23.27
C LEU A 608 33.22 -7.74 -24.35
N ALA A 609 34.15 -8.51 -24.94
CA ALA A 609 33.82 -9.51 -25.97
C ALA A 609 32.90 -10.60 -25.40
N ASP A 610 33.15 -11.05 -24.18
CA ASP A 610 32.28 -12.02 -23.49
C ASP A 610 30.91 -11.43 -23.22
N LEU A 611 30.83 -10.17 -22.79
CA LEU A 611 29.56 -9.46 -22.54
C LEU A 611 28.79 -9.27 -23.86
N ILE A 612 29.46 -8.89 -24.97
CA ILE A 612 28.80 -8.74 -26.27
C ILE A 612 28.27 -10.08 -26.76
N SER A 613 29.08 -11.15 -26.65
CA SER A 613 28.67 -12.49 -27.06
C SER A 613 27.45 -12.99 -26.29
N LYS A 614 27.36 -12.67 -25.01
CA LYS A 614 26.35 -13.18 -24.10
C LYS A 614 25.05 -12.32 -24.09
N TYR A 615 25.16 -11.01 -24.21
CA TYR A 615 24.05 -10.06 -23.98
C TYR A 615 23.73 -9.12 -25.13
N GLY A 616 24.53 -9.16 -26.21
CA GLY A 616 24.45 -8.21 -27.30
C GLY A 616 25.18 -6.89 -27.03
N SER A 617 25.49 -6.15 -28.08
CA SER A 617 26.37 -4.98 -28.01
C SER A 617 25.79 -3.83 -27.18
N GLU A 618 24.49 -3.56 -27.23
CA GLU A 618 23.87 -2.46 -26.47
C GLU A 618 23.90 -2.72 -24.97
N THR A 619 23.52 -3.92 -24.54
CA THR A 619 23.54 -4.31 -23.14
C THR A 619 24.96 -4.40 -22.61
N ALA A 620 25.87 -4.96 -23.40
CA ALA A 620 27.30 -5.06 -23.05
C ALA A 620 27.94 -3.68 -22.84
N LEU A 621 27.65 -2.69 -23.69
CA LEU A 621 28.15 -1.33 -23.54
C LEU A 621 27.57 -0.63 -22.28
N LYS A 622 26.31 -0.88 -21.95
CA LYS A 622 25.73 -0.40 -20.69
C LYS A 622 26.41 -1.02 -19.48
N LEU A 623 26.66 -2.32 -19.53
CA LEU A 623 27.38 -3.05 -18.49
C LEU A 623 28.82 -2.58 -18.38
N GLN A 624 29.49 -2.35 -19.52
CA GLN A 624 30.87 -1.83 -19.57
C GLN A 624 30.97 -0.39 -19.04
N ALA A 625 29.95 0.45 -19.22
CA ALA A 625 29.94 1.82 -18.70
C ALA A 625 30.01 1.93 -17.17
N ILE A 626 29.85 0.81 -16.49
CA ILE A 626 29.92 0.66 -15.03
C ILE A 626 31.04 -0.32 -14.73
N ASP A 627 31.65 -0.40 -13.58
CA ASP A 627 32.84 -1.24 -13.31
C ASP A 627 32.55 -2.75 -13.28
N CYS A 628 32.87 -3.48 -14.38
CA CYS A 628 32.67 -4.91 -14.46
C CYS A 628 33.63 -5.70 -13.57
N SER A 629 34.82 -5.18 -13.28
CA SER A 629 35.83 -5.88 -12.47
C SER A 629 35.35 -6.15 -11.06
N ASP A 630 34.44 -5.30 -10.57
CA ASP A 630 33.80 -5.44 -9.25
C ASP A 630 32.35 -5.97 -9.39
N PHE A 631 31.94 -6.38 -10.59
CA PHE A 631 30.59 -6.88 -10.92
C PHE A 631 29.44 -5.92 -10.57
N LEU A 632 29.77 -4.68 -10.27
CA LEU A 632 28.82 -3.61 -9.95
C LEU A 632 27.91 -3.29 -11.13
N ALA A 633 28.37 -3.60 -12.37
CA ALA A 633 27.60 -3.45 -13.59
C ALA A 633 26.26 -4.20 -13.53
N TYR A 634 26.28 -5.41 -13.02
CA TYR A 634 25.06 -6.22 -12.91
C TYR A 634 24.07 -5.61 -11.91
N PHE A 635 24.54 -5.21 -10.75
CA PHE A 635 23.71 -4.54 -9.75
C PHE A 635 23.17 -3.21 -10.28
N GLN A 636 24.01 -2.40 -10.94
CA GLN A 636 23.54 -1.13 -11.51
C GLN A 636 22.48 -1.37 -12.59
N HIS A 637 22.66 -2.35 -13.46
CA HIS A 637 21.65 -2.67 -14.47
C HIS A 637 20.33 -3.12 -13.84
N SER A 638 20.39 -3.90 -12.77
CA SER A 638 19.23 -4.23 -11.96
C SER A 638 18.55 -2.99 -11.41
N PHE A 639 19.30 -2.03 -10.86
CA PHE A 639 18.76 -0.79 -10.28
C PHE A 639 18.18 0.16 -11.33
N ASP A 640 18.71 0.15 -12.55
CA ASP A 640 18.19 0.92 -13.68
C ASP A 640 16.84 0.37 -14.14
N LEU A 641 16.69 -0.96 -14.12
CA LEU A 641 15.42 -1.62 -14.42
C LEU A 641 14.40 -1.45 -13.30
N GLU A 642 14.84 -1.56 -12.03
CA GLU A 642 13.98 -1.48 -10.87
C GLU A 642 14.70 -0.85 -9.66
N PRO A 643 14.51 0.46 -9.40
CA PRO A 643 15.22 1.19 -8.35
C PRO A 643 15.04 0.66 -6.92
N SER A 644 13.99 -0.11 -6.66
CA SER A 644 13.71 -0.71 -5.35
C SER A 644 14.81 -1.67 -4.89
N PHE A 645 15.54 -2.30 -5.83
CA PHE A 645 16.64 -3.20 -5.53
C PHE A 645 17.84 -2.53 -4.86
N LYS A 646 18.00 -1.21 -4.98
CA LYS A 646 19.02 -0.46 -4.22
C LYS A 646 18.83 -0.63 -2.71
N LYS A 647 17.60 -0.60 -2.27
CA LYS A 647 17.28 -0.77 -0.84
C LYS A 647 17.55 -2.20 -0.37
N PHE A 648 17.18 -3.17 -1.20
CA PHE A 648 17.44 -4.57 -0.90
C PHE A 648 18.96 -4.86 -0.82
N TYR A 649 19.74 -4.32 -1.75
CA TYR A 649 21.18 -4.46 -1.82
C TYR A 649 21.89 -4.06 -0.51
N THR A 650 21.39 -3.07 0.21
CA THR A 650 22.02 -2.61 1.46
C THR A 650 21.90 -3.61 2.61
N THR A 651 20.99 -4.57 2.50
CA THR A 651 20.67 -5.53 3.58
C THR A 651 20.87 -7.00 3.18
N ASP A 652 21.25 -7.27 1.94
CA ASP A 652 21.40 -8.63 1.43
C ASP A 652 22.69 -9.27 1.96
N ALA A 653 22.56 -10.44 2.56
CA ALA A 653 23.68 -11.20 3.12
C ALA A 653 24.67 -11.69 2.08
N ASN A 654 24.23 -11.87 0.84
CA ASN A 654 25.07 -12.37 -0.26
C ASN A 654 25.89 -11.27 -0.93
N VAL A 655 25.71 -10.02 -0.53
CA VAL A 655 26.49 -8.88 -1.01
C VAL A 655 27.55 -8.51 0.02
N SER A 656 28.84 -8.44 -0.38
CA SER A 656 29.93 -8.14 0.54
C SER A 656 29.88 -6.71 1.08
N ASP A 657 30.51 -6.48 2.24
CA ASP A 657 30.62 -5.15 2.82
C ASP A 657 31.45 -4.20 1.97
N ASP A 658 32.42 -4.70 1.24
CA ASP A 658 33.22 -3.90 0.34
C ASP A 658 32.40 -3.40 -0.84
N LEU A 659 31.59 -4.24 -1.44
CA LEU A 659 30.65 -3.83 -2.47
C LEU A 659 29.67 -2.79 -1.96
N ARG A 660 29.09 -2.98 -0.77
CA ARG A 660 28.16 -2.02 -0.18
C ARG A 660 28.77 -0.65 0.08
N LYS A 661 30.01 -0.58 0.48
CA LYS A 661 30.73 0.69 0.67
C LYS A 661 30.89 1.47 -0.63
N ARG A 662 30.83 0.79 -1.77
CA ARG A 662 30.91 1.40 -3.10
C ARG A 662 29.55 1.90 -3.62
N TYR A 663 28.44 1.47 -3.00
CA TYR A 663 27.09 1.86 -3.38
C TYR A 663 26.33 2.56 -2.24
N PRO A 664 25.37 3.45 -2.57
CA PRO A 664 25.12 4.04 -3.88
C PRO A 664 26.29 4.94 -4.31
N TYR A 665 26.66 4.93 -5.56
CA TYR A 665 27.63 5.87 -6.06
C TYR A 665 27.17 7.28 -5.81
N LYS A 666 28.01 8.09 -5.20
CA LYS A 666 27.88 9.54 -5.36
C LYS A 666 28.28 9.85 -6.80
N GLU A 667 27.53 10.67 -7.49
CA GLU A 667 27.84 11.09 -8.87
C GLU A 667 29.30 11.53 -9.05
N ALA A 668 29.91 12.12 -8.00
CA ALA A 668 31.31 12.48 -7.96
C ALA A 668 32.31 11.30 -8.11
N ASN A 669 31.89 10.07 -7.84
CA ASN A 669 32.74 8.88 -7.92
C ASN A 669 32.65 8.15 -9.27
N ILE A 670 31.66 8.46 -10.10
CA ILE A 670 31.45 7.86 -11.42
C ILE A 670 32.70 8.01 -12.32
N PRO A 671 33.42 9.15 -12.38
CA PRO A 671 34.64 9.28 -13.18
C PRO A 671 35.77 8.37 -12.76
N VAL A 672 35.89 8.08 -11.45
CA VAL A 672 36.94 7.20 -10.91
C VAL A 672 36.69 5.75 -11.35
N TYR A 673 35.45 5.34 -11.33
CA TYR A 673 35.08 3.99 -11.78
C TYR A 673 35.20 3.86 -13.31
N ARG A 674 34.78 4.84 -14.08
CA ARG A 674 34.94 4.85 -15.54
C ARG A 674 36.43 4.73 -15.96
N LYS A 675 37.38 5.18 -15.19
CA LYS A 675 38.80 5.02 -15.49
C LYS A 675 39.28 3.58 -15.34
N ARG A 676 38.72 2.77 -14.44
CA ARG A 676 39.11 1.36 -14.26
C ARG A 676 38.69 0.47 -15.44
N PHE A 677 37.66 0.83 -16.19
CA PHE A 677 37.14 0.05 -17.33
C PHE A 677 37.93 0.09 -18.58
N LYS A 678 38.86 1.03 -18.74
CA LYS A 678 39.74 1.06 -19.91
C LYS A 678 40.59 -0.19 -20.06
N TYR A 679 40.65 -1.05 -19.03
CA TYR A 679 41.50 -2.25 -19.01
C TYR A 679 40.86 -3.51 -19.60
N ILE A 680 39.61 -3.48 -19.98
CA ILE A 680 38.93 -4.68 -20.51
C ILE A 680 39.20 -4.92 -21.99
N THR A 681 39.61 -3.90 -22.72
CA THR A 681 40.08 -4.05 -24.11
C THR A 681 41.60 -4.13 -24.13
N LYS A 682 42.16 -5.34 -24.14
CA LYS A 682 43.60 -5.62 -24.18
C LYS A 682 44.35 -4.99 -25.37
N THR A 683 43.71 -4.23 -26.24
CA THR A 683 44.30 -3.68 -27.48
C THR A 683 44.58 -2.17 -27.45
N GLU A 684 44.10 -1.40 -26.50
CA GLU A 684 44.29 0.06 -26.49
C GLU A 684 45.19 0.59 -25.36
N ASP A 685 45.58 -0.22 -24.36
CA ASP A 685 46.21 0.24 -23.14
C ASP A 685 47.71 0.34 -23.10
N ASN A 686 48.39 -0.08 -24.16
CA ASN A 686 49.85 0.01 -24.18
C ASN A 686 50.39 1.42 -24.52
N ASP A 687 49.55 2.31 -25.03
CA ASP A 687 50.02 3.64 -25.48
C ASP A 687 49.76 4.75 -24.48
N ASP A 688 48.69 4.64 -23.62
CA ASP A 688 48.37 5.69 -22.62
C ASP A 688 49.22 5.60 -21.35
N GLU A 689 49.62 4.41 -20.92
CA GLU A 689 50.53 4.24 -19.74
C GLU A 689 51.95 4.74 -20.01
N LYS A 690 52.40 4.69 -21.28
CA LYS A 690 53.69 5.24 -21.67
C LYS A 690 53.70 6.77 -21.73
N ALA A 691 52.54 7.39 -21.90
CA ALA A 691 52.40 8.86 -21.92
C ALA A 691 52.36 9.48 -20.53
N GLU A 692 51.88 8.76 -19.52
CA GLU A 692 51.84 9.25 -18.12
C GLU A 692 53.15 9.06 -17.36
N VAL A 693 53.98 8.09 -17.76
CA VAL A 693 55.30 7.88 -17.16
C VAL A 693 56.37 8.83 -17.77
N ALA A 694 56.05 9.49 -18.90
CA ALA A 694 56.92 10.44 -19.59
C ALA A 694 56.61 11.94 -19.26
N LYS A 695 55.68 12.22 -18.38
CA LYS A 695 55.41 13.53 -17.80
C LYS A 695 55.61 13.51 -16.26
#